data_e96e72378915d96b20c900bfad99570e
#
_entry.id   e96e72378915d96b20c900bfad99570e
#
_cell.length_a   1.000
_cell.length_b   1.000
_cell.length_c   1.000
_cell.angle_alpha   90.00
_cell.angle_beta   90.00
_cell.angle_gamma   90.00
#
_symmetry.space_group_name_H-M   'P 1'
#
loop_
_entity.id
_entity.type
_entity.pdbx_description
1 polymer ?
#
loop_
_entity_poly.entity_id
_entity_poly.type
_entity_poly.pdbx_seq_one_letter_code
_entity_poly.pdbx_strand_id
1 'polypeptide(L)'
;MSKRFHLDFSTAYGQLILLVFLPISALALTGGFLVLSDTSRAARTIQQSTADNLLVTLQPVAASMQANLIKINQALSTTSTQPNSNNGSSKGSLNKGSANKAELSPKELATLQDNVKFALQNAINDKHLQGVAIVNEQSNVLVSFGDLSQQPNPRLLPFLGRHLEAQSNTQQTYLLTQLNTQSNSLFNSKGSSLFGRKLVLSPPANATAPLPTLWLIVNIDNEPLQVARYQVMLALAITGLFTILLLLLTTHIYARRWIAPIYEMRLHLQRTNANNLYKPMTINASGEINQLQQDLVKTLRRLHKSFQELKNHAEQTEDDLRLAFDEMEMQNISIRNARDAAVSASQTKSAFLANISHELRTPLNSIDGFINLLSRHGGLNAEQDLYVQTIRKSSAHLLALVNDVLDFSKIEAGKLVLDSHEFDLYASIYDVVDMLSPLAAEKDLRLAVFFYDDVPHYLVGDALRTKQVLTNLVNNAIKFTDDGEVIVRVSLDDDIDDLIHISVQDTGRGISPDHQKVLFQSFSQGDPSITRQYGGTGLGLVISKQLTYLMGGNIGFYDNATEQAGDASQSHKIKGTTFWFTLPMTISNQEQQRLLIHDPIWQLPAIVAPKTDAGYVAADTTTAVNILVWIDHPASLQVLKGSLRELPIAITTASTLASLLESLKETGNHWDWVIVDNGTTEDTTSLLKQVRLHYAGKLLLFGYQVNLEPELLSRYQAQALYQPLDRRQLYQLLDSNSASSQEPTLPQWHGFTVLAVDDHLPNLLVLEALLAELSINVVTVNSGFDAIEYITTHQSQSDTAVDLIFMDIQMPRMSGSEAAIQIRKVETQAGHQHIPIIALTAHSLSDERDTLLASGIDDYVGKPISQAQLLQILQRWLGKHSTSVSADVTFDSTADVASDKSVINSPIS
;
A
#
# COMPACT_ATOMS: atom_id res chain seq x y z
N MET A 1 -21.42 53.70 1.30
CA MET A 1 -22.53 53.60 2.25
C MET A 1 -22.98 52.15 2.36
N SER A 2 -22.48 51.47 3.35
CA SER A 2 -22.76 50.04 3.66
C SER A 2 -24.08 49.98 4.44
N LYS A 3 -25.17 49.57 3.83
CA LYS A 3 -26.36 49.13 4.56
C LYS A 3 -26.27 47.62 4.73
N ARG A 4 -25.94 47.22 5.95
CA ARG A 4 -26.10 45.87 6.44
C ARG A 4 -27.58 45.47 6.31
N PHE A 5 -27.87 44.45 5.52
CA PHE A 5 -29.15 43.74 5.56
C PHE A 5 -29.21 42.96 6.88
N HIS A 6 -29.84 43.52 7.88
CA HIS A 6 -30.34 42.75 9.00
C HIS A 6 -31.58 42.01 8.54
N LEU A 7 -31.49 40.68 8.43
CA LEU A 7 -32.67 39.83 8.35
C LEU A 7 -33.36 39.88 9.69
N ASP A 8 -34.41 40.65 9.75
CA ASP A 8 -35.25 40.78 10.93
C ASP A 8 -36.15 39.54 10.99
N PHE A 9 -35.80 38.58 11.81
CA PHE A 9 -36.53 37.34 12.02
C PHE A 9 -37.87 37.51 12.79
N SER A 10 -38.24 38.75 13.16
CA SER A 10 -39.48 39.07 13.80
C SER A 10 -40.68 39.17 12.84
N THR A 11 -40.45 39.20 11.54
CA THR A 11 -41.52 39.26 10.54
C THR A 11 -42.07 37.83 10.27
N ALA A 12 -43.38 37.71 10.06
CA ALA A 12 -44.07 36.46 9.72
C ALA A 12 -43.37 35.72 8.50
N TYR A 13 -42.63 36.44 7.70
CA TYR A 13 -41.87 35.94 6.57
C TYR A 13 -40.55 35.27 6.97
N GLY A 14 -39.82 35.83 7.92
CA GLY A 14 -38.61 35.23 8.47
C GLY A 14 -38.93 33.92 9.24
N GLN A 15 -40.04 33.89 9.95
CA GLN A 15 -40.51 32.73 10.65
C GLN A 15 -41.00 31.61 9.71
N LEU A 16 -41.64 31.95 8.60
CA LEU A 16 -42.09 30.98 7.59
C LEU A 16 -40.90 30.35 6.87
N ILE A 17 -39.87 31.14 6.52
CA ILE A 17 -38.60 30.62 5.95
C ILE A 17 -37.93 29.67 6.93
N LEU A 18 -37.83 30.01 8.19
CA LEU A 18 -37.13 29.22 9.19
C LEU A 18 -37.86 27.90 9.51
N LEU A 19 -39.20 27.98 9.60
CA LEU A 19 -40.04 26.85 10.05
C LEU A 19 -40.33 25.86 8.91
N VAL A 20 -40.37 26.30 7.65
CA VAL A 20 -40.71 25.44 6.51
C VAL A 20 -39.45 25.09 5.71
N PHE A 21 -38.53 26.03 5.51
CA PHE A 21 -37.39 25.84 4.61
C PHE A 21 -36.29 25.00 5.25
N LEU A 22 -36.00 25.19 6.52
CA LEU A 22 -34.90 24.48 7.22
C LEU A 22 -35.21 22.99 7.40
N PRO A 23 -36.38 22.54 7.83
CA PRO A 23 -36.72 21.13 7.92
C PRO A 23 -36.79 20.43 6.56
N ILE A 24 -37.35 21.10 5.53
CA ILE A 24 -37.50 20.51 4.20
C ILE A 24 -36.14 20.40 3.52
N SER A 25 -35.26 21.40 3.67
CA SER A 25 -33.90 21.35 3.15
C SER A 25 -33.06 20.26 3.85
N ALA A 26 -33.21 20.09 5.16
CA ALA A 26 -32.55 19.04 5.91
C ALA A 26 -33.04 17.65 5.48
N LEU A 27 -34.34 17.48 5.28
CA LEU A 27 -34.94 16.21 4.84
C LEU A 27 -34.54 15.87 3.38
N ALA A 28 -34.47 16.87 2.51
CA ALA A 28 -34.05 16.71 1.13
C ALA A 28 -32.57 16.33 1.04
N LEU A 29 -31.70 16.94 1.87
CA LEU A 29 -30.28 16.63 1.94
C LEU A 29 -30.03 15.22 2.49
N THR A 30 -30.72 14.83 3.55
CA THR A 30 -30.57 13.49 4.15
C THR A 30 -31.11 12.39 3.22
N GLY A 31 -32.27 12.63 2.57
CA GLY A 31 -32.83 11.73 1.57
C GLY A 31 -31.92 11.56 0.36
N GLY A 32 -31.38 12.67 -0.15
CA GLY A 32 -30.41 12.66 -1.26
C GLY A 32 -29.15 11.88 -0.93
N PHE A 33 -28.62 12.05 0.27
CA PHE A 33 -27.42 11.33 0.73
C PHE A 33 -27.65 9.81 0.84
N LEU A 34 -28.80 9.37 1.33
CA LEU A 34 -29.16 7.95 1.45
C LEU A 34 -29.26 7.28 0.07
N VAL A 35 -29.96 7.91 -0.88
CA VAL A 35 -30.08 7.41 -2.26
C VAL A 35 -28.69 7.34 -2.94
N LEU A 36 -27.83 8.32 -2.66
CA LEU A 36 -26.46 8.40 -3.18
C LEU A 36 -25.59 7.22 -2.74
N SER A 37 -25.73 6.84 -1.48
CA SER A 37 -24.94 5.75 -0.90
C SER A 37 -25.37 4.38 -1.43
N ASP A 38 -26.65 4.18 -1.66
CA ASP A 38 -27.21 2.88 -2.03
C ASP A 38 -27.04 2.57 -3.52
N THR A 39 -27.29 3.55 -4.39
CA THR A 39 -27.16 3.37 -5.84
C THR A 39 -25.71 3.15 -6.30
N SER A 40 -24.74 3.78 -5.61
CA SER A 40 -23.33 3.60 -5.97
C SER A 40 -22.80 2.21 -5.60
N ARG A 41 -23.34 1.55 -4.56
CA ARG A 41 -23.02 0.18 -4.19
C ARG A 41 -23.61 -0.81 -5.18
N ALA A 42 -24.89 -0.66 -5.52
CA ALA A 42 -25.56 -1.55 -6.47
C ALA A 42 -24.92 -1.56 -7.85
N ALA A 43 -24.50 -0.40 -8.36
CA ALA A 43 -23.90 -0.31 -9.69
C ALA A 43 -22.55 -1.02 -9.80
N ARG A 44 -21.72 -0.97 -8.76
CA ARG A 44 -20.43 -1.68 -8.73
C ARG A 44 -20.63 -3.18 -8.72
N THR A 45 -21.62 -3.66 -7.96
CA THR A 45 -21.97 -5.09 -7.91
C THR A 45 -22.43 -5.62 -9.27
N ILE A 46 -23.21 -4.83 -10.00
CA ILE A 46 -23.70 -5.22 -11.34
C ILE A 46 -22.54 -5.33 -12.32
N GLN A 47 -21.64 -4.34 -12.37
CA GLN A 47 -20.51 -4.35 -13.29
C GLN A 47 -19.59 -5.54 -13.06
N GLN A 48 -19.34 -5.87 -11.80
CA GLN A 48 -18.55 -7.00 -11.39
C GLN A 48 -19.20 -8.33 -11.82
N SER A 49 -20.48 -8.49 -11.52
CA SER A 49 -21.27 -9.65 -11.92
C SER A 49 -21.30 -9.84 -13.45
N THR A 50 -21.36 -8.75 -14.20
CA THR A 50 -21.33 -8.80 -15.67
C THR A 50 -19.99 -9.32 -16.18
N ALA A 51 -18.89 -8.84 -15.62
CA ALA A 51 -17.54 -9.30 -15.97
C ALA A 51 -17.38 -10.79 -15.70
N ASP A 52 -17.83 -11.23 -14.54
CA ASP A 52 -17.77 -12.63 -14.13
C ASP A 52 -18.56 -13.53 -15.08
N ASN A 53 -19.78 -13.18 -15.38
CA ASN A 53 -20.63 -13.94 -16.28
C ASN A 53 -20.03 -14.05 -17.69
N LEU A 54 -19.50 -12.95 -18.22
CA LEU A 54 -18.85 -12.92 -19.53
C LEU A 54 -17.61 -13.82 -19.59
N LEU A 55 -16.74 -13.73 -18.60
CA LEU A 55 -15.52 -14.54 -18.53
C LEU A 55 -15.82 -16.01 -18.31
N VAL A 56 -16.85 -16.35 -17.53
CA VAL A 56 -17.34 -17.72 -17.38
C VAL A 56 -17.90 -18.25 -18.68
N THR A 57 -18.67 -17.46 -19.42
CA THR A 57 -19.27 -17.87 -20.72
C THR A 57 -18.22 -18.05 -21.80
N LEU A 58 -17.21 -17.17 -21.82
CA LEU A 58 -16.16 -17.20 -22.85
C LEU A 58 -15.08 -18.26 -22.58
N GLN A 59 -14.84 -18.62 -21.32
CA GLN A 59 -13.80 -19.58 -20.95
C GLN A 59 -13.96 -20.95 -21.63
N PRO A 60 -15.14 -21.61 -21.62
CA PRO A 60 -15.30 -22.91 -22.30
C PRO A 60 -15.12 -22.79 -23.80
N VAL A 61 -15.54 -21.66 -24.41
CA VAL A 61 -15.38 -21.43 -25.85
C VAL A 61 -13.89 -21.27 -26.19
N ALA A 62 -13.16 -20.47 -25.45
CA ALA A 62 -11.73 -20.32 -25.62
C ALA A 62 -10.98 -21.64 -25.34
N ALA A 63 -11.40 -22.41 -24.34
CA ALA A 63 -10.86 -23.73 -24.06
C ALA A 63 -11.17 -24.75 -25.16
N SER A 64 -12.34 -24.71 -25.79
CA SER A 64 -12.67 -25.58 -26.95
C SER A 64 -11.76 -25.32 -28.16
N MET A 65 -11.19 -24.10 -28.25
CA MET A 65 -10.23 -23.69 -29.29
C MET A 65 -8.77 -23.89 -28.88
N GLN A 66 -8.52 -24.65 -27.82
CA GLN A 66 -7.20 -24.86 -27.23
C GLN A 66 -6.10 -25.17 -28.23
N ALA A 67 -6.38 -26.11 -29.18
CA ALA A 67 -5.40 -26.52 -30.19
C ALA A 67 -4.96 -25.34 -31.09
N ASN A 68 -5.89 -24.46 -31.44
CA ASN A 68 -5.61 -23.28 -32.24
C ASN A 68 -4.84 -22.24 -31.43
N LEU A 69 -5.22 -21.99 -30.18
CA LEU A 69 -4.55 -21.03 -29.28
C LEU A 69 -3.10 -21.45 -29.00
N ILE A 70 -2.83 -22.73 -28.79
CA ILE A 70 -1.47 -23.25 -28.60
C ILE A 70 -0.64 -23.05 -29.88
N LYS A 71 -1.17 -23.34 -31.06
CA LYS A 71 -0.48 -23.09 -32.33
C LYS A 71 -0.21 -21.62 -32.58
N ILE A 72 -1.16 -20.72 -32.31
CA ILE A 72 -0.99 -19.29 -32.41
C ILE A 72 0.10 -18.81 -31.44
N ASN A 73 0.09 -19.27 -30.19
CA ASN A 73 1.09 -18.91 -29.20
C ASN A 73 2.48 -19.39 -29.61
N GLN A 74 2.62 -20.59 -30.13
CA GLN A 74 3.88 -21.11 -30.63
C GLN A 74 4.42 -20.31 -31.84
N ALA A 75 3.56 -19.92 -32.77
CA ALA A 75 3.94 -19.10 -33.92
C ALA A 75 4.40 -17.69 -33.49
N LEU A 76 3.69 -17.06 -32.54
CA LEU A 76 4.05 -15.74 -32.03
C LEU A 76 5.32 -15.75 -31.18
N SER A 77 5.61 -16.83 -30.47
CA SER A 77 6.84 -16.96 -29.68
C SER A 77 8.09 -17.18 -30.55
N THR A 78 7.92 -17.81 -31.71
CA THR A 78 9.04 -18.02 -32.67
C THR A 78 9.41 -16.75 -33.42
N THR A 79 8.46 -15.85 -33.64
CA THR A 79 8.71 -14.56 -34.33
C THR A 79 9.42 -13.53 -33.45
N SER A 80 9.40 -13.68 -32.14
CA SER A 80 10.03 -12.73 -31.20
C SER A 80 11.52 -13.00 -30.93
N THR A 81 12.09 -14.07 -31.48
CA THR A 81 13.48 -14.53 -31.20
C THR A 81 14.46 -14.29 -32.33
N GLN A 82 14.15 -13.50 -33.36
CA GLN A 82 15.16 -13.12 -34.34
C GLN A 82 15.82 -11.78 -34.01
N PRO A 83 17.10 -11.77 -33.63
CA PRO A 83 17.88 -10.54 -33.61
C PRO A 83 18.27 -10.16 -35.04
N ASN A 84 17.98 -8.92 -35.41
CA ASN A 84 18.54 -8.27 -36.58
C ASN A 84 20.07 -8.40 -36.61
N SER A 85 20.61 -9.27 -37.43
CA SER A 85 22.02 -9.21 -37.87
C SER A 85 22.05 -9.26 -39.39
N ASN A 86 22.09 -8.09 -40.01
CA ASN A 86 22.70 -7.89 -41.32
C ASN A 86 24.22 -8.02 -41.13
N ASN A 87 24.83 -9.03 -41.71
CA ASN A 87 25.98 -8.88 -42.60
C ASN A 87 26.54 -10.24 -43.04
N GLY A 88 26.64 -10.37 -44.35
CA GLY A 88 27.86 -10.87 -45.04
C GLY A 88 27.99 -12.39 -45.17
N SER A 89 27.65 -12.85 -46.32
CA SER A 89 28.49 -13.74 -47.21
C SER A 89 29.33 -14.85 -46.57
N SER A 90 28.97 -16.10 -46.78
CA SER A 90 29.70 -17.04 -47.65
C SER A 90 29.20 -18.49 -47.58
N LYS A 91 29.38 -19.13 -48.70
CA LYS A 91 28.96 -20.51 -49.09
C LYS A 91 29.55 -21.58 -48.14
N GLY A 92 28.71 -22.63 -47.91
CA GLY A 92 29.22 -23.92 -47.43
C GLY A 92 28.13 -24.90 -47.07
N SER A 93 27.71 -25.69 -48.08
CA SER A 93 27.40 -27.11 -48.14
C SER A 93 26.96 -27.92 -46.92
N LEU A 94 25.79 -28.54 -47.02
CA LEU A 94 25.41 -29.89 -46.60
C LEU A 94 25.42 -30.26 -45.11
N ASN A 95 24.27 -30.41 -44.44
CA ASN A 95 23.80 -31.76 -44.17
C ASN A 95 22.31 -31.83 -43.77
N LYS A 96 21.62 -32.84 -44.24
CA LYS A 96 20.24 -33.17 -43.95
C LYS A 96 20.08 -33.69 -42.50
N GLY A 97 19.14 -33.13 -41.77
CA GLY A 97 18.66 -33.70 -40.51
C GLY A 97 17.26 -33.16 -40.25
N SER A 98 16.28 -33.94 -40.61
CA SER A 98 14.85 -33.79 -40.48
C SER A 98 14.43 -33.43 -39.04
N ALA A 99 13.78 -32.31 -38.86
CA ALA A 99 12.71 -32.13 -37.89
C ALA A 99 11.78 -31.07 -38.46
N ASN A 100 10.70 -31.52 -39.05
CA ASN A 100 9.59 -30.72 -39.49
C ASN A 100 8.94 -29.99 -38.29
N LYS A 101 9.43 -28.80 -37.93
CA LYS A 101 8.61 -27.79 -37.30
C LYS A 101 7.96 -27.03 -38.45
N ALA A 102 6.69 -27.35 -38.74
CA ALA A 102 5.88 -26.57 -39.65
C ALA A 102 5.77 -25.15 -39.07
N GLU A 103 6.58 -24.23 -39.57
CA GLU A 103 6.36 -22.80 -39.36
C GLU A 103 5.06 -22.45 -40.05
N LEU A 104 4.06 -22.08 -39.26
CA LEU A 104 2.78 -21.58 -39.79
C LEU A 104 3.05 -20.38 -40.68
N SER A 105 2.55 -20.43 -41.94
CA SER A 105 2.64 -19.26 -42.80
C SER A 105 1.81 -18.09 -42.22
N PRO A 106 2.18 -16.83 -42.47
CA PRO A 106 1.41 -15.68 -41.99
C PRO A 106 -0.08 -15.75 -42.32
N LYS A 107 -0.43 -16.39 -43.43
CA LYS A 107 -1.81 -16.60 -43.89
C LYS A 107 -2.55 -17.64 -43.05
N GLU A 108 -1.87 -18.74 -42.71
CA GLU A 108 -2.43 -19.80 -41.85
C GLU A 108 -2.58 -19.29 -40.40
N LEU A 109 -1.62 -18.50 -39.91
CA LEU A 109 -1.73 -17.86 -38.58
C LEU A 109 -2.93 -16.93 -38.52
N ALA A 110 -3.13 -16.08 -39.52
CA ALA A 110 -4.27 -15.19 -39.62
C ALA A 110 -5.59 -16.00 -39.66
N THR A 111 -5.64 -17.11 -40.42
CA THR A 111 -6.82 -17.96 -40.47
C THR A 111 -7.14 -18.62 -39.12
N LEU A 112 -6.10 -19.06 -38.38
CA LEU A 112 -6.30 -19.62 -37.05
C LEU A 112 -6.80 -18.55 -36.08
N GLN A 113 -6.26 -17.36 -36.16
CA GLN A 113 -6.70 -16.22 -35.33
C GLN A 113 -8.14 -15.84 -35.62
N ASP A 114 -8.51 -15.79 -36.92
CA ASP A 114 -9.88 -15.48 -37.37
C ASP A 114 -10.87 -16.55 -36.91
N ASN A 115 -10.49 -17.82 -36.94
CA ASN A 115 -11.35 -18.91 -36.46
C ASN A 115 -11.64 -18.80 -34.96
N VAL A 116 -10.60 -18.52 -34.17
CA VAL A 116 -10.76 -18.30 -32.71
C VAL A 116 -11.57 -17.04 -32.43
N LYS A 117 -11.29 -15.96 -33.16
CA LYS A 117 -12.02 -14.70 -33.08
C LYS A 117 -13.50 -14.89 -33.40
N PHE A 118 -13.81 -15.60 -34.48
CA PHE A 118 -15.20 -15.91 -34.90
C PHE A 118 -15.93 -16.75 -33.85
N ALA A 119 -15.28 -17.78 -33.30
CA ALA A 119 -15.85 -18.59 -32.23
C ALA A 119 -16.18 -17.78 -30.98
N LEU A 120 -15.27 -16.92 -30.57
CA LEU A 120 -15.48 -16.02 -29.44
C LEU A 120 -16.56 -14.97 -29.70
N GLN A 121 -16.59 -14.40 -30.90
CA GLN A 121 -17.61 -13.42 -31.29
C GLN A 121 -19.02 -14.04 -31.31
N ASN A 122 -19.14 -15.26 -31.80
CA ASN A 122 -20.46 -15.97 -31.85
C ASN A 122 -20.96 -16.40 -30.45
N ALA A 123 -20.07 -16.56 -29.51
CA ALA A 123 -20.43 -16.89 -28.13
C ALA A 123 -20.93 -15.70 -27.32
N ILE A 124 -20.81 -14.49 -27.84
CA ILE A 124 -21.11 -13.26 -27.15
C ILE A 124 -22.40 -12.67 -27.63
N ASN A 125 -23.33 -12.52 -26.72
CA ASN A 125 -24.58 -11.78 -26.95
C ASN A 125 -24.79 -10.72 -25.84
N ASP A 126 -23.73 -10.03 -25.48
CA ASP A 126 -23.80 -9.02 -24.45
C ASP A 126 -23.49 -7.61 -25.01
N LYS A 127 -24.41 -6.69 -24.76
CA LYS A 127 -24.34 -5.30 -25.24
C LYS A 127 -23.27 -4.46 -24.54
N HIS A 128 -22.79 -4.92 -23.40
CA HIS A 128 -21.82 -4.16 -22.57
C HIS A 128 -20.37 -4.52 -22.88
N LEU A 129 -20.15 -5.55 -23.70
CA LEU A 129 -18.82 -5.97 -24.09
C LEU A 129 -18.28 -5.10 -25.23
N GLN A 130 -17.18 -4.41 -24.96
CA GLN A 130 -16.49 -3.58 -25.95
C GLN A 130 -15.37 -4.32 -26.68
N GLY A 131 -14.76 -5.32 -26.05
CA GLY A 131 -13.70 -6.09 -26.66
C GLY A 131 -13.24 -7.27 -25.83
N VAL A 132 -12.62 -8.23 -26.51
CA VAL A 132 -12.01 -9.41 -25.91
C VAL A 132 -10.61 -9.60 -26.47
N ALA A 133 -9.69 -10.04 -25.62
CA ALA A 133 -8.35 -10.46 -26.02
C ALA A 133 -7.92 -11.72 -25.29
N ILE A 134 -7.15 -12.55 -25.96
CA ILE A 134 -6.41 -13.66 -25.34
C ILE A 134 -4.93 -13.33 -25.42
N VAL A 135 -4.26 -13.35 -24.27
CA VAL A 135 -2.86 -12.92 -24.10
C VAL A 135 -2.07 -14.04 -23.43
N ASN A 136 -0.82 -14.23 -23.82
CA ASN A 136 0.08 -15.18 -23.19
C ASN A 136 0.88 -14.54 -22.03
N GLU A 137 1.70 -15.33 -21.34
CA GLU A 137 2.58 -14.89 -20.25
C GLU A 137 3.56 -13.79 -20.66
N GLN A 138 3.96 -13.75 -21.90
CA GLN A 138 4.87 -12.73 -22.46
C GLN A 138 4.13 -11.46 -22.90
N SER A 139 2.86 -11.33 -22.55
CA SER A 139 1.97 -10.22 -22.95
C SER A 139 1.72 -10.09 -24.46
N ASN A 140 2.01 -11.14 -25.23
CA ASN A 140 1.66 -11.16 -26.64
C ASN A 140 0.18 -11.46 -26.79
N VAL A 141 -0.49 -10.61 -27.56
CA VAL A 141 -1.90 -10.80 -27.88
C VAL A 141 -2.02 -11.89 -28.96
N LEU A 142 -2.63 -13.01 -28.60
CA LEU A 142 -2.85 -14.11 -29.53
C LEU A 142 -4.02 -13.81 -30.46
N VAL A 143 -5.11 -13.35 -29.88
CA VAL A 143 -6.35 -13.00 -30.60
C VAL A 143 -6.99 -11.84 -29.88
N SER A 144 -7.51 -10.87 -30.61
CA SER A 144 -8.29 -9.77 -30.05
C SER A 144 -9.38 -9.30 -31.02
N PHE A 145 -10.46 -8.78 -30.48
CA PHE A 145 -11.51 -8.11 -31.25
C PHE A 145 -12.22 -7.03 -30.43
N GLY A 146 -13.02 -6.22 -31.10
CA GLY A 146 -13.61 -5.02 -30.50
C GLY A 146 -12.56 -3.95 -30.27
N ASP A 147 -12.74 -3.12 -29.25
CA ASP A 147 -11.82 -2.05 -28.91
C ASP A 147 -10.40 -2.53 -28.56
N LEU A 148 -10.26 -3.78 -28.18
CA LEU A 148 -8.97 -4.42 -27.91
C LEU A 148 -8.24 -4.86 -29.20
N SER A 149 -8.88 -4.76 -30.37
CA SER A 149 -8.27 -5.06 -31.69
C SER A 149 -7.43 -3.90 -32.25
N GLN A 150 -7.71 -2.70 -31.83
CA GLN A 150 -6.90 -1.52 -32.16
C GLN A 150 -5.76 -1.45 -31.17
N GLN A 151 -4.54 -1.67 -31.64
CA GLN A 151 -3.27 -1.77 -30.91
C GLN A 151 -3.38 -1.59 -29.40
N PRO A 152 -3.09 -2.61 -28.61
CA PRO A 152 -3.24 -2.53 -27.17
C PRO A 152 -2.46 -1.30 -26.66
N ASN A 153 -3.12 -0.44 -25.91
CA ASN A 153 -2.53 0.75 -25.33
C ASN A 153 -1.14 0.39 -24.74
N PRO A 154 -0.04 1.03 -25.19
CA PRO A 154 1.30 0.66 -24.75
C PRO A 154 1.50 0.68 -23.22
N ARG A 155 0.57 1.29 -22.49
CA ARG A 155 0.53 1.27 -21.00
C ARG A 155 -0.07 -0.02 -20.41
N LEU A 156 -0.82 -0.77 -21.20
CA LEU A 156 -1.48 -2.03 -20.76
C LEU A 156 -0.56 -3.24 -20.90
N LEU A 157 0.27 -3.29 -21.93
CA LEU A 157 1.15 -4.42 -22.22
C LEU A 157 2.18 -4.69 -21.10
N PRO A 158 2.91 -3.69 -20.58
CA PRO A 158 3.84 -3.91 -19.46
C PRO A 158 3.13 -4.27 -18.16
N PHE A 159 1.89 -3.80 -17.98
CA PHE A 159 1.08 -4.10 -16.82
C PHE A 159 0.59 -5.55 -16.86
N LEU A 160 0.05 -5.97 -17.99
CA LEU A 160 -0.36 -7.35 -18.23
C LEU A 160 0.84 -8.30 -18.10
N GLY A 161 2.00 -7.96 -18.65
CA GLY A 161 3.21 -8.76 -18.59
C GLY A 161 3.60 -9.13 -17.18
N ARG A 162 3.71 -8.16 -16.31
CA ARG A 162 4.14 -8.35 -14.92
C ARG A 162 3.11 -9.07 -14.04
N HIS A 163 1.82 -8.95 -14.36
CA HIS A 163 0.73 -9.64 -13.67
C HIS A 163 0.51 -11.05 -14.22
N LEU A 164 0.91 -11.30 -15.48
CA LEU A 164 0.77 -12.59 -16.14
C LEU A 164 1.87 -13.58 -15.74
N GLU A 165 3.04 -13.09 -15.35
CA GLU A 165 4.20 -13.91 -14.96
C GLU A 165 4.06 -14.55 -13.60
N ALA A 166 3.25 -13.99 -12.76
CA ALA A 166 3.17 -14.41 -11.38
C ALA A 166 2.12 -15.47 -11.15
N GLN A 167 2.55 -16.56 -10.60
CA GLN A 167 1.85 -17.81 -10.31
C GLN A 167 0.44 -17.63 -9.75
N SER A 168 -0.46 -18.21 -10.28
CA SER A 168 -1.21 -19.32 -10.48
C SER A 168 -2.60 -19.44 -9.92
N ASN A 169 -3.27 -20.09 -9.53
CA ASN A 169 -4.51 -20.82 -9.42
C ASN A 169 -5.78 -20.08 -9.88
N THR A 170 -6.16 -20.43 -10.99
CA THR A 170 -7.40 -20.80 -11.70
C THR A 170 -8.68 -20.25 -11.07
N GLN A 171 -9.39 -19.52 -11.88
CA GLN A 171 -10.81 -19.18 -11.77
C GLN A 171 -11.17 -17.84 -11.08
N GLN A 172 -10.26 -16.97 -10.75
CA GLN A 172 -10.63 -15.63 -10.32
C GLN A 172 -10.57 -14.63 -11.47
N THR A 173 -11.49 -13.68 -11.44
CA THR A 173 -11.51 -12.53 -12.32
C THR A 173 -10.83 -11.35 -11.66
N TYR A 174 -9.89 -10.77 -12.35
CA TYR A 174 -9.11 -9.64 -11.88
C TYR A 174 -9.58 -8.38 -12.60
N LEU A 175 -9.79 -7.30 -11.86
CA LEU A 175 -9.91 -5.99 -12.46
C LEU A 175 -8.51 -5.50 -12.83
N LEU A 176 -8.20 -5.50 -14.12
CA LEU A 176 -6.88 -5.14 -14.63
C LEU A 176 -6.66 -3.61 -14.65
N THR A 177 -7.61 -2.87 -15.17
CA THR A 177 -7.58 -1.41 -15.18
C THR A 177 -8.93 -0.81 -15.56
N GLN A 178 -9.16 0.43 -15.17
CA GLN A 178 -10.24 1.24 -15.69
C GLN A 178 -9.66 2.18 -16.76
N LEU A 179 -10.10 1.98 -18.00
CA LEU A 179 -9.75 2.85 -19.11
C LEU A 179 -10.72 4.05 -19.14
N ASN A 180 -10.23 5.19 -18.74
CA ASN A 180 -10.89 6.45 -19.04
C ASN A 180 -10.43 6.89 -20.44
N THR A 181 -11.24 6.68 -21.44
CA THR A 181 -11.06 7.38 -22.70
C THR A 181 -11.34 8.85 -22.44
N GLN A 182 -10.30 9.67 -22.57
CA GLN A 182 -10.41 11.11 -22.49
C GLN A 182 -11.40 11.61 -23.58
N SER A 183 -12.65 11.75 -23.21
CA SER A 183 -13.56 12.65 -23.91
C SER A 183 -13.90 13.80 -22.98
N ASN A 184 -13.57 14.99 -23.44
CA ASN A 184 -13.66 16.25 -22.69
C ASN A 184 -15.09 16.73 -22.42
N SER A 185 -16.04 15.84 -22.22
CA SER A 185 -17.40 16.20 -21.84
C SER A 185 -17.76 15.59 -20.50
N LEU A 186 -18.24 16.41 -19.59
CA LEU A 186 -18.79 16.01 -18.28
C LEU A 186 -19.88 14.92 -18.38
N PHE A 187 -20.40 14.66 -19.57
CA PHE A 187 -21.54 13.78 -19.82
C PHE A 187 -21.23 12.56 -20.67
N ASN A 188 -20.04 12.41 -21.24
CA ASN A 188 -19.75 11.35 -22.21
C ASN A 188 -18.37 10.71 -21.98
N SER A 189 -18.06 10.33 -20.76
CA SER A 189 -16.94 9.45 -20.51
C SER A 189 -17.38 8.00 -20.75
N LYS A 190 -17.31 7.56 -22.01
CA LYS A 190 -17.31 6.10 -22.28
C LYS A 190 -16.05 5.54 -21.62
N GLY A 191 -16.13 5.26 -20.33
CA GLY A 191 -15.10 4.55 -19.61
C GLY A 191 -15.37 3.06 -19.72
N SER A 192 -14.36 2.28 -19.88
CA SER A 192 -14.45 0.85 -19.86
C SER A 192 -13.57 0.27 -18.77
N SER A 193 -13.92 -0.88 -18.28
CA SER A 193 -13.15 -1.60 -17.27
C SER A 193 -12.64 -2.90 -17.86
N LEU A 194 -11.35 -3.14 -17.71
CA LEU A 194 -10.71 -4.36 -18.15
C LEU A 194 -10.70 -5.38 -17.03
N PHE A 195 -11.23 -6.54 -17.32
CA PHE A 195 -11.23 -7.70 -16.45
C PHE A 195 -10.48 -8.84 -17.13
N GLY A 196 -9.69 -9.57 -16.37
CA GLY A 196 -8.94 -10.70 -16.89
C GLY A 196 -9.09 -11.94 -16.04
N ARG A 197 -9.05 -13.09 -16.70
CA ARG A 197 -9.11 -14.40 -16.08
C ARG A 197 -8.14 -15.36 -16.75
N LYS A 198 -7.48 -16.20 -15.97
CA LYS A 198 -6.61 -17.24 -16.50
C LYS A 198 -7.42 -18.31 -17.21
N LEU A 199 -7.01 -18.65 -18.43
CA LEU A 199 -7.64 -19.68 -19.22
C LEU A 199 -7.14 -21.06 -18.77
N VAL A 200 -8.06 -21.91 -18.33
CA VAL A 200 -7.73 -23.28 -17.97
C VAL A 200 -7.68 -24.12 -19.24
N LEU A 201 -6.48 -24.62 -19.56
CA LEU A 201 -6.26 -25.53 -20.67
C LEU A 201 -6.14 -26.97 -20.15
N SER A 202 -6.82 -27.90 -20.79
CA SER A 202 -6.73 -29.32 -20.47
C SER A 202 -5.52 -29.93 -21.17
N PRO A 203 -4.64 -30.70 -20.50
CA PRO A 203 -3.51 -31.32 -21.16
C PRO A 203 -4.02 -32.34 -22.18
N PRO A 204 -3.57 -32.30 -23.45
CA PRO A 204 -3.83 -33.38 -24.40
C PRO A 204 -3.16 -34.65 -23.89
N ALA A 205 -3.78 -35.79 -24.16
CA ALA A 205 -3.40 -37.11 -23.60
C ALA A 205 -1.94 -37.52 -23.85
N ASN A 206 -1.18 -36.81 -24.68
CA ASN A 206 0.21 -37.11 -25.05
C ASN A 206 1.17 -35.93 -24.94
N ALA A 207 0.86 -34.92 -24.18
CA ALA A 207 1.74 -33.75 -24.09
C ALA A 207 2.87 -33.93 -23.06
N THR A 208 4.10 -33.92 -23.53
CA THR A 208 5.33 -33.91 -22.69
C THR A 208 5.83 -32.49 -22.33
N ALA A 209 5.20 -31.43 -22.84
CA ALA A 209 5.58 -30.05 -22.58
C ALA A 209 4.54 -29.32 -21.70
N PRO A 210 4.99 -28.42 -20.82
CA PRO A 210 4.05 -27.62 -20.03
C PRO A 210 3.16 -26.77 -20.95
N LEU A 211 1.88 -26.70 -20.63
CA LEU A 211 0.93 -25.88 -21.36
C LEU A 211 1.21 -24.40 -21.14
N PRO A 212 1.11 -23.57 -22.18
CA PRO A 212 1.26 -22.11 -22.01
C PRO A 212 0.14 -21.56 -21.13
N THR A 213 0.50 -20.67 -20.23
CA THR A 213 -0.48 -19.91 -19.47
C THR A 213 -1.08 -18.81 -20.36
N LEU A 214 -2.38 -18.88 -20.58
CA LEU A 214 -3.12 -17.89 -21.34
C LEU A 214 -4.10 -17.15 -20.45
N TRP A 215 -4.36 -15.90 -20.79
CA TRP A 215 -5.30 -15.04 -20.10
C TRP A 215 -6.38 -14.56 -21.06
N LEU A 216 -7.61 -14.70 -20.64
CA LEU A 216 -8.78 -14.17 -21.31
C LEU A 216 -9.11 -12.81 -20.68
N ILE A 217 -9.09 -11.76 -21.48
CA ILE A 217 -9.33 -10.39 -21.06
C ILE A 217 -10.58 -9.88 -21.74
N VAL A 218 -11.46 -9.26 -20.98
CA VAL A 218 -12.66 -8.60 -21.49
C VAL A 218 -12.65 -7.13 -21.16
N ASN A 219 -13.06 -6.32 -22.10
CA ASN A 219 -13.28 -4.90 -21.93
C ASN A 219 -14.77 -4.63 -21.83
N ILE A 220 -15.23 -4.16 -20.68
CA ILE A 220 -16.65 -3.95 -20.39
C ILE A 220 -16.93 -2.47 -20.23
N ASP A 221 -18.01 -2.03 -20.84
CA ASP A 221 -18.50 -0.66 -20.72
C ASP A 221 -18.91 -0.37 -19.26
N ASN A 222 -18.61 0.84 -18.84
CA ASN A 222 -19.00 1.35 -17.53
C ASN A 222 -20.47 1.89 -17.54
N GLU A 223 -21.28 1.46 -18.51
CA GLU A 223 -22.67 1.90 -18.63
C GLU A 223 -23.47 1.74 -17.31
N PRO A 224 -23.38 0.60 -16.58
CA PRO A 224 -24.09 0.47 -15.31
C PRO A 224 -23.65 1.49 -14.25
N LEU A 225 -22.37 1.83 -14.23
CA LEU A 225 -21.83 2.88 -13.36
C LEU A 225 -22.33 4.26 -13.80
N GLN A 226 -22.50 4.45 -15.12
CA GLN A 226 -23.06 5.70 -15.66
C GLN A 226 -24.55 5.81 -15.32
N VAL A 227 -25.29 4.74 -15.50
CA VAL A 227 -26.72 4.69 -15.12
C VAL A 227 -26.91 5.02 -13.64
N ALA A 228 -26.09 4.41 -12.75
CA ALA A 228 -26.15 4.75 -11.33
C ALA A 228 -25.79 6.22 -11.06
N ARG A 229 -24.81 6.74 -11.79
CA ARG A 229 -24.43 8.15 -11.71
C ARG A 229 -25.55 9.08 -12.21
N TYR A 230 -26.23 8.68 -13.30
CA TYR A 230 -27.40 9.41 -13.78
C TYR A 230 -28.57 9.33 -12.81
N GLN A 231 -28.81 8.17 -12.20
CA GLN A 231 -29.86 8.02 -11.18
C GLN A 231 -29.56 8.90 -9.96
N VAL A 232 -28.30 8.94 -9.53
CA VAL A 232 -27.84 9.84 -8.46
C VAL A 232 -28.01 11.31 -8.85
N MET A 233 -27.57 11.67 -10.07
CA MET A 233 -27.77 13.03 -10.57
C MET A 233 -29.26 13.37 -10.72
N LEU A 234 -30.06 12.42 -11.17
CA LEU A 234 -31.50 12.58 -11.28
C LEU A 234 -32.15 12.79 -9.90
N ALA A 235 -31.76 11.97 -8.91
CA ALA A 235 -32.26 12.10 -7.54
C ALA A 235 -31.87 13.45 -6.92
N LEU A 236 -30.63 13.88 -7.12
CA LEU A 236 -30.15 15.21 -6.69
C LEU A 236 -30.86 16.33 -7.47
N ALA A 237 -31.10 16.12 -8.76
CA ALA A 237 -31.82 17.09 -9.58
C ALA A 237 -33.29 17.21 -9.14
N ILE A 238 -33.94 16.08 -8.81
CA ILE A 238 -35.33 16.06 -8.31
C ILE A 238 -35.43 16.72 -6.94
N THR A 239 -34.52 16.37 -6.01
CA THR A 239 -34.48 17.00 -4.69
C THR A 239 -34.12 18.47 -4.76
N GLY A 240 -33.17 18.81 -5.65
CA GLY A 240 -32.84 20.20 -5.95
C GLY A 240 -34.00 20.95 -6.60
N LEU A 241 -34.69 20.29 -7.55
CA LEU A 241 -35.86 20.85 -8.21
C LEU A 241 -36.98 21.12 -7.19
N PHE A 242 -37.21 20.18 -6.26
CA PHE A 242 -38.25 20.33 -5.23
C PHE A 242 -37.93 21.46 -4.24
N THR A 243 -36.65 21.56 -3.82
CA THR A 243 -36.23 22.66 -2.95
C THR A 243 -36.28 23.99 -3.67
N ILE A 244 -35.90 24.00 -4.96
CA ILE A 244 -35.99 25.20 -5.81
C ILE A 244 -37.46 25.58 -6.04
N LEU A 245 -38.35 24.59 -6.29
CA LEU A 245 -39.76 24.86 -6.48
C LEU A 245 -40.39 25.49 -5.24
N LEU A 246 -39.99 25.04 -4.07
CA LEU A 246 -40.45 25.60 -2.80
C LEU A 246 -39.89 27.01 -2.57
N LEU A 247 -38.61 27.21 -2.90
CA LEU A 247 -38.00 28.54 -2.86
C LEU A 247 -38.66 29.48 -3.87
N LEU A 248 -38.90 28.96 -5.09
CA LEU A 248 -39.59 29.76 -6.13
C LEU A 248 -41.01 30.08 -5.75
N LEU A 249 -41.72 29.14 -5.05
CA LEU A 249 -43.09 29.42 -4.59
C LEU A 249 -43.11 30.55 -3.56
N THR A 250 -42.21 30.52 -2.60
CA THR A 250 -42.13 31.54 -1.54
C THR A 250 -41.58 32.85 -2.05
N THR A 251 -40.56 32.82 -2.90
CA THR A 251 -40.00 34.02 -3.54
C THR A 251 -40.96 34.57 -4.62
N HIS A 252 -41.71 33.68 -5.32
CA HIS A 252 -42.67 34.12 -6.35
C HIS A 252 -43.76 34.98 -5.79
N ILE A 253 -44.32 34.65 -4.60
CA ILE A 253 -45.36 35.44 -3.95
C ILE A 253 -44.83 36.83 -3.55
N TYR A 254 -43.58 36.90 -3.07
CA TYR A 254 -42.93 38.17 -2.70
C TYR A 254 -42.44 38.97 -3.90
N ALA A 255 -41.76 38.27 -4.85
CA ALA A 255 -41.25 38.90 -6.05
C ALA A 255 -42.37 39.47 -6.92
N ARG A 256 -43.55 38.77 -6.96
CA ARG A 256 -44.68 39.16 -7.83
C ARG A 256 -45.31 40.48 -7.43
N ARG A 257 -45.26 40.82 -6.15
CA ARG A 257 -45.93 42.02 -5.64
C ARG A 257 -45.02 43.24 -5.53
N TRP A 258 -43.70 43.02 -5.27
CA TRP A 258 -42.78 44.12 -5.02
C TRP A 258 -41.57 44.16 -5.96
N ILE A 259 -40.96 43.00 -6.29
CA ILE A 259 -39.72 42.95 -7.07
C ILE A 259 -40.00 42.73 -8.56
N ALA A 260 -41.01 41.90 -8.89
CA ALA A 260 -41.34 41.57 -10.27
C ALA A 260 -41.58 42.82 -11.15
N PRO A 261 -42.36 43.82 -10.73
CA PRO A 261 -42.57 44.96 -11.59
C PRO A 261 -41.30 45.80 -11.84
N ILE A 262 -40.46 45.93 -10.82
CA ILE A 262 -39.17 46.64 -10.93
C ILE A 262 -38.17 45.81 -11.74
N TYR A 263 -38.15 44.51 -11.53
CA TYR A 263 -37.30 43.62 -12.28
C TYR A 263 -37.74 43.48 -13.75
N GLU A 264 -39.01 43.40 -14.00
CA GLU A 264 -39.56 43.40 -15.34
C GLU A 264 -39.28 44.74 -16.07
N MET A 265 -39.36 45.87 -15.39
CA MET A 265 -38.92 47.15 -15.95
C MET A 265 -37.43 47.15 -16.25
N ARG A 266 -36.60 46.63 -15.34
CA ARG A 266 -35.16 46.49 -15.53
C ARG A 266 -34.83 45.55 -16.69
N LEU A 267 -35.51 44.40 -16.75
CA LEU A 267 -35.33 43.40 -17.77
C LEU A 267 -35.83 43.91 -19.15
N HIS A 268 -36.91 44.65 -19.13
CA HIS A 268 -37.42 45.32 -20.35
C HIS A 268 -36.43 46.34 -20.83
N LEU A 269 -35.85 47.17 -19.98
CA LEU A 269 -34.79 48.09 -20.30
C LEU A 269 -33.51 47.41 -20.78
N GLN A 270 -33.08 46.30 -20.12
CA GLN A 270 -31.90 45.53 -20.52
C GLN A 270 -32.10 44.80 -21.85
N ARG A 271 -33.33 44.41 -22.16
CA ARG A 271 -33.69 43.77 -23.43
C ARG A 271 -34.10 44.75 -24.50
N THR A 272 -34.27 46.00 -24.14
CA THR A 272 -34.63 47.09 -25.07
C THR A 272 -33.34 47.47 -25.79
N ASN A 273 -33.27 47.08 -27.02
CA ASN A 273 -32.25 47.47 -27.97
C ASN A 273 -32.93 48.26 -29.09
N ALA A 274 -32.16 48.81 -29.99
CA ALA A 274 -32.66 49.68 -31.06
C ALA A 274 -33.87 49.13 -31.86
N ASN A 275 -34.05 47.81 -31.92
CA ASN A 275 -35.07 47.14 -32.71
C ASN A 275 -36.40 46.90 -31.97
N ASN A 276 -36.44 47.02 -30.65
CA ASN A 276 -37.66 46.74 -29.90
C ASN A 276 -38.06 47.85 -28.92
N LEU A 277 -37.50 49.02 -29.08
CA LEU A 277 -37.74 50.23 -28.29
C LEU A 277 -39.24 50.63 -28.25
N TYR A 278 -40.06 50.20 -29.22
CA TYR A 278 -41.47 50.50 -29.31
C TYR A 278 -42.42 49.48 -28.66
N LYS A 279 -41.89 48.31 -28.19
CA LYS A 279 -42.78 47.31 -27.60
C LYS A 279 -43.42 47.82 -26.33
N PRO A 280 -44.78 47.71 -26.23
CA PRO A 280 -45.49 48.20 -25.06
C PRO A 280 -45.10 47.43 -23.83
N MET A 281 -44.76 48.13 -22.79
CA MET A 281 -44.45 47.60 -21.48
C MET A 281 -45.77 47.33 -20.76
N THR A 282 -46.22 46.06 -20.78
CA THR A 282 -47.44 45.64 -20.08
C THR A 282 -47.05 45.02 -18.73
N ILE A 283 -46.76 45.84 -17.76
CA ILE A 283 -46.43 45.40 -16.39
C ILE A 283 -47.63 45.75 -15.50
N ASN A 284 -48.14 44.79 -14.74
CA ASN A 284 -49.16 45.05 -13.75
C ASN A 284 -48.53 45.69 -12.51
N ALA A 285 -48.30 46.98 -12.60
CA ALA A 285 -47.79 47.77 -11.49
C ALA A 285 -48.88 48.68 -10.93
N SER A 286 -48.85 48.92 -9.64
CA SER A 286 -49.77 49.79 -8.94
C SER A 286 -49.03 50.99 -8.30
N GLY A 287 -49.69 52.11 -8.18
CA GLY A 287 -49.13 53.33 -7.58
C GLY A 287 -47.97 53.99 -8.33
N GLU A 288 -46.95 54.45 -7.62
CA GLU A 288 -45.80 55.19 -8.16
C GLU A 288 -45.01 54.43 -9.25
N ILE A 289 -44.98 53.07 -9.14
CA ILE A 289 -44.34 52.21 -10.12
C ILE A 289 -45.02 52.27 -11.49
N ASN A 290 -46.35 52.47 -11.50
CA ASN A 290 -47.12 52.63 -12.74
C ASN A 290 -46.84 53.98 -13.41
N GLN A 291 -46.66 55.05 -12.63
CA GLN A 291 -46.25 56.34 -13.18
C GLN A 291 -44.86 56.29 -13.83
N LEU A 292 -43.92 55.69 -13.12
CA LEU A 292 -42.56 55.48 -13.64
C LEU A 292 -42.59 54.66 -14.96
N GLN A 293 -43.44 53.65 -15.07
CA GLN A 293 -43.62 52.88 -16.30
C GLN A 293 -44.09 53.77 -17.48
N GLN A 294 -45.07 54.64 -17.27
CA GLN A 294 -45.61 55.50 -18.32
C GLN A 294 -44.58 56.51 -18.88
N ASP A 295 -43.80 57.11 -18.00
CA ASP A 295 -42.75 58.03 -18.40
C ASP A 295 -41.61 57.38 -19.14
N LEU A 296 -41.26 56.17 -18.74
CA LEU A 296 -40.25 55.32 -19.40
C LEU A 296 -40.69 54.97 -20.85
N VAL A 297 -41.97 54.57 -21.02
CA VAL A 297 -42.53 54.20 -22.32
C VAL A 297 -42.52 55.41 -23.28
N LYS A 298 -42.79 56.62 -22.78
CA LYS A 298 -42.74 57.84 -23.61
C LYS A 298 -41.32 58.15 -24.12
N THR A 299 -40.33 57.95 -23.26
CA THR A 299 -38.91 58.19 -23.60
C THR A 299 -38.40 57.17 -24.62
N LEU A 300 -38.77 55.89 -24.44
CA LEU A 300 -38.34 54.79 -25.33
C LEU A 300 -38.94 54.96 -26.75
N ARG A 301 -40.16 55.50 -26.89
CA ARG A 301 -40.77 55.81 -28.23
C ARG A 301 -40.01 56.89 -28.98
N ARG A 302 -39.46 57.88 -28.31
CA ARG A 302 -38.69 58.98 -28.98
C ARG A 302 -37.35 58.43 -29.48
N LEU A 303 -36.70 57.55 -28.73
CA LEU A 303 -35.42 56.94 -29.10
C LEU A 303 -35.56 55.98 -30.31
N HIS A 304 -36.67 55.28 -30.42
CA HIS A 304 -36.89 54.33 -31.49
C HIS A 304 -36.83 54.95 -32.89
N LYS A 305 -37.38 56.16 -33.04
CA LYS A 305 -37.43 56.84 -34.33
C LYS A 305 -36.05 57.26 -34.87
N SER A 306 -35.12 57.57 -34.01
CA SER A 306 -33.77 57.95 -34.38
C SER A 306 -32.85 56.79 -34.74
N PHE A 307 -33.13 55.61 -34.22
CA PHE A 307 -32.28 54.46 -34.45
C PHE A 307 -32.59 53.61 -35.68
N GLN A 308 -33.84 53.67 -36.17
CA GLN A 308 -34.21 52.86 -37.34
C GLN A 308 -33.55 53.29 -38.64
N GLU A 309 -33.23 54.59 -38.78
CA GLU A 309 -32.62 55.15 -40.04
C GLU A 309 -31.12 54.75 -40.15
N LEU A 310 -30.45 54.50 -39.05
CA LEU A 310 -29.03 54.18 -39.06
C LEU A 310 -28.73 52.69 -39.31
N LYS A 311 -29.74 51.80 -39.08
CA LYS A 311 -29.57 50.37 -38.96
C LYS A 311 -29.49 49.57 -40.25
N ASN A 312 -30.17 50.11 -41.33
CA ASN A 312 -30.42 49.30 -42.53
C ASN A 312 -29.21 49.11 -43.44
N HIS A 313 -28.14 49.85 -43.28
CA HIS A 313 -26.98 49.76 -44.16
C HIS A 313 -25.75 48.97 -43.59
N ALA A 314 -25.68 48.73 -42.31
CA ALA A 314 -24.50 48.12 -41.74
C ALA A 314 -24.67 46.63 -41.47
N GLU A 315 -25.89 46.11 -41.47
CA GLU A 315 -26.21 44.79 -40.89
C GLU A 315 -25.99 43.60 -41.81
N GLN A 316 -25.95 43.79 -43.13
CA GLN A 316 -25.98 42.63 -44.02
C GLN A 316 -24.62 41.95 -44.30
N THR A 317 -23.51 42.63 -44.07
CA THR A 317 -22.18 42.06 -44.40
C THR A 317 -21.35 41.67 -43.12
N GLU A 318 -21.74 42.24 -41.98
CA GLU A 318 -20.99 41.99 -40.72
C GLU A 318 -21.55 40.81 -39.89
N ASP A 319 -22.83 40.49 -40.12
CA ASP A 319 -23.53 39.47 -39.31
C ASP A 319 -23.06 38.02 -39.61
N ASP A 320 -22.79 37.69 -40.88
CA ASP A 320 -22.41 36.33 -41.25
C ASP A 320 -20.98 35.97 -40.80
N LEU A 321 -20.09 36.98 -40.77
CA LEU A 321 -18.71 36.75 -40.31
C LEU A 321 -18.61 36.72 -38.77
N ARG A 322 -19.47 37.52 -38.11
CA ARG A 322 -19.48 37.65 -36.67
C ARG A 322 -20.05 36.40 -35.99
N LEU A 323 -21.11 35.83 -36.54
CA LEU A 323 -21.73 34.60 -36.05
C LEU A 323 -20.76 33.41 -36.05
N ALA A 324 -19.96 33.27 -37.11
CA ALA A 324 -18.99 32.17 -37.19
C ALA A 324 -17.83 32.33 -36.19
N PHE A 325 -17.40 33.60 -35.94
CA PHE A 325 -16.34 33.86 -34.94
C PHE A 325 -16.84 33.71 -33.49
N ASP A 326 -18.04 34.22 -33.19
CA ASP A 326 -18.64 34.12 -31.86
C ASP A 326 -18.96 32.68 -31.49
N GLU A 327 -19.40 31.86 -32.43
CA GLU A 327 -19.67 30.46 -32.23
C GLU A 327 -18.38 29.68 -31.95
N MET A 328 -17.28 29.98 -32.64
CA MET A 328 -15.97 29.35 -32.39
C MET A 328 -15.33 29.80 -31.07
N GLU A 329 -15.51 31.09 -30.71
CA GLU A 329 -15.01 31.64 -29.43
C GLU A 329 -15.79 31.08 -28.22
N MET A 330 -17.11 30.97 -28.35
CA MET A 330 -17.98 30.34 -27.35
C MET A 330 -17.64 28.83 -27.14
N GLN A 331 -17.41 28.10 -28.23
CA GLN A 331 -16.97 26.72 -28.14
C GLN A 331 -15.61 26.58 -27.44
N ASN A 332 -14.63 27.43 -27.78
CA ASN A 332 -13.32 27.45 -27.13
C ASN A 332 -13.38 27.79 -25.63
N ILE A 333 -14.20 28.79 -25.28
CA ILE A 333 -14.41 29.18 -23.88
C ILE A 333 -15.09 28.03 -23.11
N SER A 334 -16.10 27.39 -23.75
CA SER A 334 -16.79 26.22 -23.14
C SER A 334 -15.84 25.04 -22.89
N ILE A 335 -14.98 24.74 -23.86
CA ILE A 335 -13.97 23.66 -23.76
C ILE A 335 -12.94 23.98 -22.67
N ARG A 336 -12.44 25.22 -22.61
CA ARG A 336 -11.50 25.63 -21.56
C ARG A 336 -12.13 25.59 -20.18
N ASN A 337 -13.33 26.11 -20.04
CA ASN A 337 -14.04 26.09 -18.75
C ASN A 337 -14.35 24.67 -18.28
N ALA A 338 -14.75 23.77 -19.21
CA ALA A 338 -14.98 22.36 -18.88
C ALA A 338 -13.70 21.64 -18.44
N ARG A 339 -12.58 21.91 -19.14
CA ARG A 339 -11.26 21.36 -18.76
C ARG A 339 -10.81 21.87 -17.40
N ASP A 340 -10.87 23.17 -17.16
CA ASP A 340 -10.41 23.78 -15.93
C ASP A 340 -11.30 23.37 -14.74
N ALA A 341 -12.60 23.19 -14.97
CA ALA A 341 -13.52 22.63 -13.98
C ALA A 341 -13.18 21.17 -13.65
N ALA A 342 -12.84 20.34 -14.64
CA ALA A 342 -12.45 18.96 -14.43
C ALA A 342 -11.12 18.83 -13.65
N VAL A 343 -10.12 19.65 -14.00
CA VAL A 343 -8.84 19.71 -13.30
C VAL A 343 -9.03 20.19 -11.86
N SER A 344 -9.80 21.25 -11.66
CA SER A 344 -10.11 21.80 -10.34
C SER A 344 -10.88 20.79 -9.48
N ALA A 345 -11.84 20.06 -10.05
CA ALA A 345 -12.59 19.02 -9.34
C ALA A 345 -11.67 17.85 -8.91
N SER A 346 -10.73 17.44 -9.77
CA SER A 346 -9.76 16.39 -9.45
C SER A 346 -8.78 16.84 -8.36
N GLN A 347 -8.30 18.08 -8.43
CA GLN A 347 -7.43 18.66 -7.40
C GLN A 347 -8.15 18.81 -6.05
N THR A 348 -9.40 19.28 -6.10
CA THR A 348 -10.25 19.43 -4.90
C THR A 348 -10.53 18.08 -4.25
N LYS A 349 -10.85 17.02 -5.04
CA LYS A 349 -11.02 15.65 -4.54
C LYS A 349 -9.76 15.16 -3.81
N SER A 350 -8.60 15.37 -4.41
CA SER A 350 -7.31 14.93 -3.82
C SER A 350 -6.96 15.70 -2.55
N ALA A 351 -7.14 17.02 -2.56
CA ALA A 351 -6.91 17.88 -1.39
C ALA A 351 -7.89 17.57 -0.25
N PHE A 352 -9.15 17.34 -0.56
CA PHE A 352 -10.18 16.95 0.41
C PHE A 352 -9.82 15.65 1.10
N LEU A 353 -9.42 14.62 0.36
CA LEU A 353 -9.03 13.33 0.93
C LEU A 353 -7.75 13.43 1.77
N ALA A 354 -6.77 14.21 1.35
CA ALA A 354 -5.56 14.46 2.12
C ALA A 354 -5.87 15.17 3.45
N ASN A 355 -6.73 16.19 3.41
CA ASN A 355 -7.15 16.93 4.62
C ASN A 355 -7.96 16.04 5.57
N ILE A 356 -8.93 15.28 5.06
CA ILE A 356 -9.73 14.33 5.87
C ILE A 356 -8.82 13.34 6.60
N SER A 357 -7.78 12.84 5.92
CA SER A 357 -6.88 11.93 6.60
C SER A 357 -6.09 12.57 7.73
N HIS A 358 -5.58 13.76 7.49
CA HIS A 358 -4.87 14.49 8.55
C HIS A 358 -5.78 14.74 9.74
N GLU A 359 -7.02 15.18 9.47
CA GLU A 359 -8.03 15.44 10.48
C GLU A 359 -8.51 14.18 11.23
N LEU A 360 -8.48 13.01 10.59
CA LEU A 360 -8.78 11.74 11.24
C LEU A 360 -7.56 11.13 11.95
N ARG A 361 -6.36 11.29 11.42
CA ARG A 361 -5.13 10.75 12.00
C ARG A 361 -4.82 11.38 13.36
N THR A 362 -4.97 12.69 13.46
CA THR A 362 -4.66 13.43 14.70
C THR A 362 -5.46 12.93 15.91
N PRO A 363 -6.82 12.85 15.91
CA PRO A 363 -7.56 12.32 17.04
C PRO A 363 -7.28 10.84 17.29
N LEU A 364 -7.04 10.03 16.24
CA LEU A 364 -6.72 8.62 16.40
C LEU A 364 -5.37 8.39 17.06
N ASN A 365 -4.34 9.13 16.67
CA ASN A 365 -3.03 9.10 17.32
C ASN A 365 -3.13 9.55 18.78
N SER A 366 -3.98 10.52 19.07
CA SER A 366 -4.24 10.96 20.46
C SER A 366 -4.89 9.84 21.28
N ILE A 367 -5.90 9.15 20.71
CA ILE A 367 -6.57 8.00 21.36
C ILE A 367 -5.53 6.91 21.62
N ASP A 368 -4.69 6.56 20.63
CA ASP A 368 -3.65 5.53 20.78
C ASP A 368 -2.62 5.94 21.84
N GLY A 369 -2.19 7.20 21.85
CA GLY A 369 -1.30 7.75 22.88
C GLY A 369 -1.86 7.61 24.28
N PHE A 370 -3.13 8.00 24.50
CA PHE A 370 -3.78 7.87 25.82
C PHE A 370 -3.99 6.41 26.23
N ILE A 371 -4.33 5.53 25.31
CA ILE A 371 -4.45 4.10 25.55
C ILE A 371 -3.11 3.50 25.99
N ASN A 372 -2.03 3.85 25.31
CA ASN A 372 -0.68 3.40 25.66
C ASN A 372 -0.27 3.91 27.04
N LEU A 373 -0.58 5.17 27.38
CA LEU A 373 -0.35 5.72 28.70
C LEU A 373 -1.16 4.99 29.77
N LEU A 374 -2.44 4.70 29.53
CA LEU A 374 -3.29 3.95 30.46
C LEU A 374 -2.77 2.53 30.68
N SER A 375 -2.36 1.83 29.65
CA SER A 375 -1.79 0.47 29.73
C SER A 375 -0.49 0.45 30.53
N ARG A 376 0.36 1.50 30.42
CA ARG A 376 1.66 1.58 31.08
C ARG A 376 1.59 1.98 32.55
N HIS A 377 0.64 2.82 32.94
CA HIS A 377 0.53 3.25 34.34
C HIS A 377 0.13 2.15 35.32
N GLY A 378 -0.30 0.99 34.80
CA GLY A 378 -0.71 -0.15 35.63
C GLY A 378 -1.98 0.12 36.46
N GLY A 379 -2.36 -0.87 37.25
CA GLY A 379 -3.54 -0.74 38.12
C GLY A 379 -4.89 -0.90 37.46
N LEU A 380 -4.92 -1.24 36.17
CA LEU A 380 -6.15 -1.60 35.49
C LEU A 380 -6.65 -2.95 36.00
N ASN A 381 -7.94 -3.06 36.27
CA ASN A 381 -8.54 -4.38 36.49
C ASN A 381 -8.74 -5.10 35.13
N ALA A 382 -9.00 -6.41 35.18
CA ALA A 382 -9.14 -7.22 33.97
C ALA A 382 -10.22 -6.72 33.01
N GLU A 383 -11.29 -6.14 33.51
CA GLU A 383 -12.37 -5.56 32.71
C GLU A 383 -11.93 -4.25 32.02
N GLN A 384 -11.23 -3.40 32.76
CA GLN A 384 -10.65 -2.16 32.23
C GLN A 384 -9.59 -2.44 31.18
N ASP A 385 -8.73 -3.44 31.41
CA ASP A 385 -7.71 -3.84 30.45
C ASP A 385 -8.36 -4.36 29.15
N LEU A 386 -9.42 -5.15 29.25
CA LEU A 386 -10.20 -5.58 28.09
C LEU A 386 -10.79 -4.39 27.30
N TYR A 387 -11.31 -3.36 28.01
CA TYR A 387 -11.81 -2.15 27.33
C TYR A 387 -10.69 -1.40 26.63
N VAL A 388 -9.56 -1.20 27.28
CA VAL A 388 -8.37 -0.53 26.72
C VAL A 388 -7.87 -1.29 25.49
N GLN A 389 -7.74 -2.61 25.56
CA GLN A 389 -7.34 -3.44 24.41
C GLN A 389 -8.37 -3.36 23.26
N THR A 390 -9.66 -3.36 23.59
CA THR A 390 -10.73 -3.24 22.58
C THR A 390 -10.68 -1.89 21.87
N ILE A 391 -10.50 -0.80 22.62
CA ILE A 391 -10.40 0.54 22.05
C ILE A 391 -9.12 0.64 21.19
N ARG A 392 -8.00 0.13 21.67
CA ARG A 392 -6.71 0.08 20.92
C ARG A 392 -6.88 -0.66 19.59
N LYS A 393 -7.48 -1.85 19.63
CA LYS A 393 -7.75 -2.64 18.42
C LYS A 393 -8.66 -1.90 17.43
N SER A 394 -9.67 -1.19 17.94
CA SER A 394 -10.60 -0.43 17.12
C SER A 394 -9.94 0.82 16.52
N SER A 395 -9.11 1.54 17.28
CA SER A 395 -8.37 2.71 16.83
C SER A 395 -7.35 2.34 15.76
N ALA A 396 -6.57 1.28 16.00
CA ALA A 396 -5.60 0.77 15.03
C ALA A 396 -6.28 0.32 13.71
N HIS A 397 -7.44 -0.35 13.83
CA HIS A 397 -8.24 -0.74 12.67
C HIS A 397 -8.72 0.47 11.87
N LEU A 398 -9.22 1.50 12.54
CA LEU A 398 -9.69 2.72 11.87
C LEU A 398 -8.55 3.47 11.19
N LEU A 399 -7.39 3.54 11.83
CA LEU A 399 -6.19 4.16 11.25
C LEU A 399 -5.74 3.42 9.99
N ALA A 400 -5.75 2.09 10.01
CA ALA A 400 -5.45 1.27 8.83
C ALA A 400 -6.45 1.54 7.69
N LEU A 401 -7.77 1.62 8.00
CA LEU A 401 -8.81 1.96 7.03
C LEU A 401 -8.58 3.33 6.37
N VAL A 402 -8.25 4.34 7.17
CA VAL A 402 -7.98 5.70 6.69
C VAL A 402 -6.75 5.70 5.77
N ASN A 403 -5.68 5.01 6.17
CA ASN A 403 -4.47 4.91 5.37
C ASN A 403 -4.71 4.15 4.05
N ASP A 404 -5.48 3.06 4.07
CA ASP A 404 -5.86 2.31 2.87
C ASP A 404 -6.61 3.20 1.85
N VAL A 405 -7.60 3.99 2.32
CA VAL A 405 -8.37 4.91 1.45
C VAL A 405 -7.47 5.98 0.85
N LEU A 406 -6.51 6.47 1.63
CA LEU A 406 -5.54 7.47 1.14
C LEU A 406 -4.58 6.90 0.12
N ASP A 407 -3.96 5.75 0.45
CA ASP A 407 -3.03 5.10 -0.47
C ASP A 407 -3.76 4.80 -1.79
N PHE A 408 -4.98 4.26 -1.72
CA PHE A 408 -5.83 4.06 -2.90
C PHE A 408 -6.06 5.37 -3.69
N SER A 409 -6.37 6.46 -3.00
CA SER A 409 -6.63 7.76 -3.63
C SER A 409 -5.37 8.38 -4.24
N LYS A 410 -4.22 8.25 -3.58
CA LYS A 410 -2.92 8.71 -4.10
C LYS A 410 -2.51 7.92 -5.35
N ILE A 411 -2.76 6.61 -5.34
CA ILE A 411 -2.49 5.73 -6.47
C ILE A 411 -3.42 6.07 -7.65
N GLU A 412 -4.74 6.24 -7.40
CA GLU A 412 -5.73 6.62 -8.42
C GLU A 412 -5.37 7.95 -9.10
N ALA A 413 -4.85 8.89 -8.31
CA ALA A 413 -4.41 10.20 -8.79
C ALA A 413 -3.02 10.20 -9.47
N GLY A 414 -2.29 9.07 -9.47
CA GLY A 414 -0.92 8.98 -9.97
C GLY A 414 0.10 9.79 -9.16
N LYS A 415 -0.21 10.07 -7.89
CA LYS A 415 0.61 10.91 -6.99
C LYS A 415 1.45 10.10 -6.01
N LEU A 416 1.35 8.77 -6.00
CA LEU A 416 2.20 7.95 -5.16
C LEU A 416 3.59 7.89 -5.79
N VAL A 417 4.58 8.36 -5.06
CA VAL A 417 5.99 8.26 -5.40
C VAL A 417 6.58 7.14 -4.56
N LEU A 418 7.36 6.26 -5.19
CA LEU A 418 8.09 5.20 -4.50
C LEU A 418 9.38 5.77 -3.92
N ASP A 419 9.71 5.33 -2.71
CA ASP A 419 10.97 5.67 -2.04
C ASP A 419 11.99 4.56 -2.28
N SER A 420 12.83 4.75 -3.31
CA SER A 420 13.80 3.73 -3.74
C SER A 420 15.14 3.95 -3.05
N HIS A 421 15.49 3.07 -2.12
CA HIS A 421 16.77 3.07 -1.41
C HIS A 421 17.28 1.62 -1.21
N GLU A 422 18.54 1.51 -0.79
CA GLU A 422 19.09 0.20 -0.43
C GLU A 422 18.41 -0.33 0.84
N PHE A 423 17.96 -1.58 0.82
CA PHE A 423 17.34 -2.24 1.97
C PHE A 423 17.67 -3.74 2.01
N ASP A 424 17.61 -4.29 3.23
CA ASP A 424 17.72 -5.71 3.49
C ASP A 424 16.36 -6.38 3.30
N LEU A 425 16.22 -7.18 2.23
CA LEU A 425 15.03 -7.93 1.92
C LEU A 425 14.76 -9.02 2.97
N TYR A 426 15.82 -9.74 3.39
CA TYR A 426 15.70 -10.81 4.39
C TYR A 426 15.12 -10.26 5.70
N ALA A 427 15.74 -9.19 6.22
CA ALA A 427 15.23 -8.52 7.42
C ALA A 427 13.78 -8.04 7.23
N SER A 428 13.46 -7.48 6.06
CA SER A 428 12.11 -6.99 5.75
C SER A 428 11.06 -8.08 5.75
N ILE A 429 11.37 -9.29 5.27
CA ILE A 429 10.46 -10.43 5.29
C ILE A 429 10.23 -10.91 6.74
N TYR A 430 11.32 -11.10 7.49
CA TYR A 430 11.21 -11.59 8.88
C TYR A 430 10.53 -10.57 9.79
N ASP A 431 10.79 -9.27 9.64
CA ASP A 431 10.09 -8.21 10.40
C ASP A 431 8.57 -8.30 10.26
N VAL A 432 8.08 -8.59 9.05
CA VAL A 432 6.64 -8.74 8.80
C VAL A 432 6.10 -10.02 9.42
N VAL A 433 6.79 -11.13 9.24
CA VAL A 433 6.29 -12.43 9.71
C VAL A 433 6.36 -12.51 11.24
N ASP A 434 7.41 -11.96 11.86
CA ASP A 434 7.56 -11.86 13.31
C ASP A 434 6.48 -10.97 13.94
N MET A 435 6.17 -9.83 13.30
CA MET A 435 5.08 -8.94 13.74
C MET A 435 3.72 -9.65 13.73
N LEU A 436 3.50 -10.57 12.80
CA LEU A 436 2.24 -11.31 12.65
C LEU A 436 2.23 -12.65 13.40
N SER A 437 3.37 -13.10 13.91
CA SER A 437 3.50 -14.38 14.62
C SER A 437 2.59 -14.51 15.85
N PRO A 438 2.30 -13.44 16.66
CA PRO A 438 1.34 -13.54 17.75
C PRO A 438 -0.08 -13.88 17.30
N LEU A 439 -0.50 -13.36 16.13
CA LEU A 439 -1.83 -13.65 15.56
C LEU A 439 -1.94 -15.11 15.08
N ALA A 440 -0.84 -15.65 14.57
CA ALA A 440 -0.77 -17.06 14.21
C ALA A 440 -0.78 -17.96 15.47
N ALA A 441 -0.05 -17.55 16.51
CA ALA A 441 -0.03 -18.24 17.79
C ALA A 441 -1.42 -18.28 18.47
N GLU A 442 -2.19 -17.19 18.41
CA GLU A 442 -3.58 -17.15 18.93
C GLU A 442 -4.50 -18.18 18.28
N LYS A 443 -4.19 -18.59 17.05
CA LYS A 443 -4.95 -19.58 16.27
C LYS A 443 -4.28 -20.95 16.20
N ASP A 444 -3.19 -21.17 16.93
CA ASP A 444 -2.39 -22.39 16.86
C ASP A 444 -1.89 -22.75 15.44
N LEU A 445 -1.77 -21.73 14.55
CA LEU A 445 -1.26 -21.95 13.21
C LEU A 445 0.26 -22.09 13.23
N ARG A 446 0.81 -22.87 12.31
CA ARG A 446 2.26 -22.99 12.12
C ARG A 446 2.75 -22.02 11.04
N LEU A 447 3.83 -21.26 11.36
CA LEU A 447 4.48 -20.34 10.42
C LEU A 447 5.86 -20.87 10.03
N ALA A 448 6.17 -20.81 8.72
CA ALA A 448 7.52 -21.07 8.22
C ALA A 448 7.90 -20.06 7.14
N VAL A 449 9.19 -19.71 7.07
CA VAL A 449 9.76 -18.83 6.03
C VAL A 449 10.89 -19.61 5.34
N PHE A 450 10.73 -19.81 4.02
CA PHE A 450 11.78 -20.32 3.15
C PHE A 450 12.39 -19.15 2.38
N PHE A 451 13.56 -18.75 2.77
CA PHE A 451 14.36 -17.79 2.01
C PHE A 451 15.49 -18.56 1.34
N TYR A 452 15.43 -18.65 0.01
CA TYR A 452 16.39 -19.44 -0.76
C TYR A 452 17.75 -18.74 -0.84
N ASP A 453 18.85 -19.51 -0.85
CA ASP A 453 20.21 -18.99 -0.74
C ASP A 453 20.68 -18.22 -2.01
N ASP A 454 20.00 -18.40 -3.13
CA ASP A 454 20.26 -17.71 -4.41
C ASP A 454 19.62 -16.31 -4.48
N VAL A 455 18.74 -15.98 -3.54
CA VAL A 455 18.09 -14.66 -3.48
C VAL A 455 19.03 -13.63 -2.86
N PRO A 456 19.30 -12.51 -3.53
CA PRO A 456 20.12 -11.44 -2.96
C PRO A 456 19.43 -10.80 -1.74
N HIS A 457 20.22 -10.49 -0.73
CA HIS A 457 19.70 -9.91 0.51
C HIS A 457 19.50 -8.40 0.41
N TYR A 458 20.46 -7.69 -0.21
CA TYR A 458 20.42 -6.23 -0.29
C TYR A 458 19.98 -5.77 -1.67
N LEU A 459 18.82 -5.16 -1.70
CA LEU A 459 18.16 -4.66 -2.91
C LEU A 459 18.03 -3.15 -2.89
N VAL A 460 17.78 -2.57 -4.07
CA VAL A 460 17.34 -1.18 -4.21
C VAL A 460 15.85 -1.18 -4.53
N GLY A 461 15.06 -0.57 -3.68
CA GLY A 461 13.60 -0.51 -3.83
C GLY A 461 12.89 0.12 -2.64
N ASP A 462 11.58 0.01 -2.59
CA ASP A 462 10.76 0.54 -1.50
C ASP A 462 10.45 -0.57 -0.47
N ALA A 463 11.26 -0.59 0.59
CA ALA A 463 11.10 -1.54 1.69
C ALA A 463 9.73 -1.44 2.38
N LEU A 464 9.22 -0.21 2.56
CA LEU A 464 7.95 0.03 3.25
C LEU A 464 6.79 -0.55 2.45
N ARG A 465 6.76 -0.32 1.14
CA ARG A 465 5.71 -0.83 0.26
C ARG A 465 5.81 -2.35 0.08
N THR A 466 7.02 -2.88 0.03
CA THR A 466 7.26 -4.34 0.05
C THR A 466 6.70 -4.97 1.33
N LYS A 467 7.02 -4.41 2.48
CA LYS A 467 6.45 -4.85 3.77
C LYS A 467 4.93 -4.72 3.82
N GLN A 468 4.37 -3.64 3.25
CA GLN A 468 2.92 -3.41 3.20
C GLN A 468 2.19 -4.49 2.38
N VAL A 469 2.72 -4.85 1.21
CA VAL A 469 2.16 -5.93 0.37
C VAL A 469 2.24 -7.26 1.13
N LEU A 470 3.42 -7.61 1.65
CA LEU A 470 3.62 -8.87 2.37
C LEU A 470 2.73 -8.97 3.62
N THR A 471 2.65 -7.90 4.42
CA THR A 471 1.79 -7.83 5.61
C THR A 471 0.33 -8.13 5.25
N ASN A 472 -0.16 -7.54 4.17
CA ASN A 472 -1.54 -7.79 3.74
C ASN A 472 -1.75 -9.24 3.31
N LEU A 473 -0.79 -9.86 2.59
CA LEU A 473 -0.92 -11.24 2.15
C LEU A 473 -0.81 -12.23 3.32
N VAL A 474 0.17 -12.08 4.20
CA VAL A 474 0.36 -12.95 5.37
C VAL A 474 -0.79 -12.81 6.36
N ASN A 475 -1.24 -11.57 6.62
CA ASN A 475 -2.39 -11.35 7.49
C ASN A 475 -3.68 -11.99 6.92
N ASN A 476 -3.88 -11.93 5.60
CA ASN A 476 -5.00 -12.62 4.96
C ASN A 476 -4.86 -14.15 5.07
N ALA A 477 -3.68 -14.70 4.89
CA ALA A 477 -3.41 -16.12 5.07
C ALA A 477 -3.75 -16.59 6.51
N ILE A 478 -3.26 -15.89 7.53
CA ILE A 478 -3.56 -16.18 8.94
C ILE A 478 -5.07 -16.00 9.22
N LYS A 479 -5.69 -14.95 8.67
CA LYS A 479 -7.10 -14.65 8.87
C LYS A 479 -8.01 -15.75 8.35
N PHE A 480 -7.72 -16.32 7.17
CA PHE A 480 -8.57 -17.29 6.49
C PHE A 480 -8.16 -18.76 6.71
N THR A 481 -7.14 -18.99 7.50
CA THR A 481 -6.75 -20.31 8.00
C THR A 481 -7.25 -20.46 9.43
N ASP A 482 -8.01 -21.49 9.70
CA ASP A 482 -8.53 -21.80 11.03
C ASP A 482 -7.64 -22.83 11.75
N ASP A 483 -7.01 -23.73 11.01
CA ASP A 483 -6.10 -24.77 11.47
C ASP A 483 -5.11 -25.13 10.37
N GLY A 484 -3.86 -25.42 10.71
CA GLY A 484 -2.80 -25.79 9.77
C GLY A 484 -1.61 -24.84 9.75
N GLU A 485 -1.16 -24.46 8.55
CA GLU A 485 0.09 -23.72 8.38
C GLU A 485 -0.02 -22.57 7.39
N VAL A 486 0.88 -21.59 7.56
CA VAL A 486 1.15 -20.52 6.59
C VAL A 486 2.64 -20.53 6.26
N ILE A 487 2.98 -20.64 4.99
CA ILE A 487 4.36 -20.72 4.52
C ILE A 487 4.66 -19.53 3.60
N VAL A 488 5.69 -18.77 3.93
CA VAL A 488 6.25 -17.72 3.08
C VAL A 488 7.46 -18.29 2.35
N ARG A 489 7.51 -18.16 1.01
CA ARG A 489 8.67 -18.54 0.20
C ARG A 489 9.19 -17.34 -0.57
N VAL A 490 10.49 -17.18 -0.56
CA VAL A 490 11.22 -16.15 -1.30
C VAL A 490 12.25 -16.83 -2.18
N SER A 491 12.06 -16.78 -3.48
CA SER A 491 12.91 -17.43 -4.50
C SER A 491 13.14 -16.48 -5.67
N LEU A 492 14.07 -16.81 -6.53
CA LEU A 492 14.12 -16.23 -7.85
C LEU A 492 12.97 -16.77 -8.70
N ASP A 493 12.55 -16.00 -9.70
CA ASP A 493 11.53 -16.44 -10.63
C ASP A 493 12.13 -17.44 -11.61
N ASP A 494 11.45 -18.58 -11.84
CA ASP A 494 11.98 -19.66 -12.70
C ASP A 494 12.00 -19.28 -14.19
N ASP A 495 11.19 -18.30 -14.61
CA ASP A 495 11.01 -17.93 -16.02
C ASP A 495 11.70 -16.62 -16.40
N ILE A 496 12.08 -15.77 -15.43
CA ILE A 496 12.65 -14.43 -15.66
C ILE A 496 13.80 -14.16 -14.70
N ASP A 497 15.01 -14.09 -15.24
CA ASP A 497 16.27 -13.96 -14.49
C ASP A 497 16.39 -12.73 -13.55
N ASP A 498 15.53 -11.72 -13.69
CA ASP A 498 15.62 -10.45 -12.96
C ASP A 498 14.45 -10.20 -12.01
N LEU A 499 13.72 -11.24 -11.59
CA LEU A 499 12.58 -11.10 -10.67
C LEU A 499 12.73 -11.99 -9.44
N ILE A 500 12.40 -11.40 -8.29
CA ILE A 500 12.24 -12.14 -7.03
C ILE A 500 10.76 -12.48 -6.87
N HIS A 501 10.47 -13.75 -6.65
CA HIS A 501 9.15 -14.29 -6.42
C HIS A 501 8.92 -14.51 -4.92
N ILE A 502 7.92 -13.83 -4.37
CA ILE A 502 7.51 -13.96 -2.97
C ILE A 502 6.12 -14.55 -2.92
N SER A 503 5.97 -15.72 -2.33
CA SER A 503 4.69 -16.40 -2.21
C SER A 503 4.30 -16.67 -0.75
N VAL A 504 3.01 -16.58 -0.48
CA VAL A 504 2.39 -16.85 0.81
C VAL A 504 1.35 -17.94 0.61
N GLN A 505 1.69 -19.13 1.05
CA GLN A 505 0.84 -20.31 0.96
C GLN A 505 0.10 -20.50 2.28
N ASP A 506 -1.20 -20.70 2.24
CA ASP A 506 -2.05 -21.07 3.36
C ASP A 506 -2.68 -22.46 3.15
N THR A 507 -3.05 -23.10 4.26
CA THR A 507 -3.84 -24.35 4.25
C THR A 507 -5.31 -24.11 4.58
N GLY A 508 -5.76 -22.87 4.44
CA GLY A 508 -7.10 -22.43 4.79
C GLY A 508 -8.19 -23.00 3.92
N ARG A 509 -9.37 -22.40 4.01
CA ARG A 509 -10.57 -22.86 3.31
C ARG A 509 -10.52 -22.72 1.79
N GLY A 510 -9.50 -22.05 1.25
CA GLY A 510 -9.41 -21.73 -0.17
C GLY A 510 -10.42 -20.67 -0.61
N ILE A 511 -10.44 -20.38 -1.89
CA ILE A 511 -11.28 -19.32 -2.47
C ILE A 511 -12.24 -19.94 -3.47
N SER A 512 -13.54 -19.72 -3.27
CA SER A 512 -14.55 -20.26 -4.18
C SER A 512 -14.42 -19.64 -5.59
N PRO A 513 -14.77 -20.38 -6.65
CA PRO A 513 -14.63 -19.90 -8.03
C PRO A 513 -15.35 -18.57 -8.32
N ASP A 514 -16.43 -18.28 -7.60
CA ASP A 514 -17.15 -17.01 -7.76
C ASP A 514 -16.45 -15.85 -7.08
N HIS A 515 -15.80 -16.08 -5.94
CA HIS A 515 -14.99 -15.07 -5.24
C HIS A 515 -13.63 -14.83 -5.90
N GLN A 516 -13.09 -15.86 -6.56
CA GLN A 516 -11.85 -15.75 -7.33
C GLN A 516 -11.91 -14.65 -8.40
N LYS A 517 -13.08 -14.46 -9.02
CA LYS A 517 -13.30 -13.46 -10.08
C LYS A 517 -13.26 -11.99 -9.61
N VAL A 518 -13.38 -11.77 -8.31
CA VAL A 518 -13.60 -10.44 -7.73
C VAL A 518 -12.52 -10.00 -6.73
N LEU A 519 -11.52 -10.85 -6.46
CA LEU A 519 -10.53 -10.65 -5.41
C LEU A 519 -9.75 -9.33 -5.49
N PHE A 520 -9.42 -8.88 -6.69
CA PHE A 520 -8.69 -7.64 -6.91
C PHE A 520 -9.59 -6.48 -7.35
N GLN A 521 -10.89 -6.53 -7.02
CA GLN A 521 -11.81 -5.43 -7.29
C GLN A 521 -12.03 -4.60 -6.02
N SER A 522 -12.04 -3.29 -6.19
CA SER A 522 -12.20 -2.35 -5.08
C SER A 522 -13.53 -2.58 -4.35
N PHE A 523 -13.46 -2.61 -3.02
CA PHE A 523 -14.61 -2.81 -2.15
C PHE A 523 -15.33 -4.17 -2.32
N SER A 524 -14.67 -5.13 -2.96
CA SER A 524 -15.17 -6.50 -3.07
C SER A 524 -14.87 -7.25 -1.77
N GLN A 525 -15.93 -7.75 -1.15
CA GLN A 525 -15.85 -8.61 0.04
C GLN A 525 -16.58 -9.92 -0.28
N GLY A 526 -15.97 -11.05 0.05
CA GLY A 526 -16.49 -12.35 -0.31
C GLY A 526 -17.89 -12.63 0.25
N ASP A 527 -18.04 -13.05 1.46
CA ASP A 527 -19.32 -13.49 2.03
C ASP A 527 -19.84 -12.51 3.10
N PRO A 528 -21.10 -12.06 3.05
CA PRO A 528 -21.70 -11.19 4.08
C PRO A 528 -21.70 -11.79 5.50
N SER A 529 -21.62 -13.10 5.63
CA SER A 529 -21.53 -13.80 6.92
C SER A 529 -20.16 -13.64 7.58
N ILE A 530 -19.10 -13.55 6.78
CA ILE A 530 -17.69 -13.41 7.20
C ILE A 530 -17.37 -11.97 7.57
N THR A 531 -18.04 -11.02 6.93
CA THR A 531 -17.88 -9.57 7.17
C THR A 531 -18.21 -9.19 8.62
N ARG A 532 -19.12 -9.91 9.26
CA ARG A 532 -19.50 -9.68 10.66
C ARG A 532 -18.47 -10.18 11.67
N GLN A 533 -17.65 -11.16 11.29
CA GLN A 533 -16.73 -11.83 12.22
C GLN A 533 -15.28 -11.31 12.10
N TYR A 534 -14.85 -10.92 10.90
CA TYR A 534 -13.42 -10.62 10.64
C TYR A 534 -13.14 -9.26 9.99
N GLY A 535 -14.13 -8.44 9.63
CA GLY A 535 -13.99 -7.07 9.09
C GLY A 535 -12.91 -6.91 7.99
N GLY A 536 -13.04 -5.92 7.14
CA GLY A 536 -12.00 -5.58 6.16
C GLY A 536 -12.49 -4.50 5.20
N THR A 537 -11.60 -3.70 4.61
CA THR A 537 -11.93 -2.63 3.65
C THR A 537 -12.32 -3.17 2.28
N GLY A 538 -11.84 -4.36 1.92
CA GLY A 538 -11.85 -4.85 0.53
C GLY A 538 -10.90 -4.04 -0.38
N LEU A 539 -10.03 -3.21 0.20
CA LEU A 539 -9.04 -2.42 -0.53
C LEU A 539 -7.64 -3.04 -0.48
N GLY A 540 -7.32 -3.83 0.55
CA GLY A 540 -5.98 -4.33 0.78
C GLY A 540 -5.36 -5.03 -0.43
N LEU A 541 -6.05 -6.01 -1.04
CA LEU A 541 -5.55 -6.70 -2.23
C LEU A 541 -5.45 -5.80 -3.46
N VAL A 542 -6.35 -4.82 -3.58
CA VAL A 542 -6.30 -3.83 -4.67
C VAL A 542 -5.09 -2.93 -4.52
N ILE A 543 -4.84 -2.45 -3.30
CA ILE A 543 -3.67 -1.63 -2.96
C ILE A 543 -2.40 -2.45 -3.19
N SER A 544 -2.34 -3.69 -2.69
CA SER A 544 -1.21 -4.59 -2.92
C SER A 544 -0.90 -4.75 -4.40
N LYS A 545 -1.93 -4.93 -5.23
CA LYS A 545 -1.79 -5.04 -6.68
C LYS A 545 -1.22 -3.78 -7.30
N GLN A 546 -1.75 -2.63 -6.92
CA GLN A 546 -1.28 -1.36 -7.45
C GLN A 546 0.16 -1.03 -7.00
N LEU A 547 0.48 -1.30 -5.73
CA LEU A 547 1.83 -1.12 -5.20
C LEU A 547 2.84 -2.02 -5.91
N THR A 548 2.53 -3.30 -6.03
CA THR A 548 3.39 -4.25 -6.74
C THR A 548 3.62 -3.82 -8.19
N TYR A 549 2.57 -3.34 -8.86
CA TYR A 549 2.66 -2.81 -10.21
C TYR A 549 3.56 -1.56 -10.30
N LEU A 550 3.39 -0.61 -9.37
CA LEU A 550 4.23 0.58 -9.31
C LEU A 550 5.70 0.23 -9.05
N MET A 551 5.96 -0.75 -8.19
CA MET A 551 7.31 -1.29 -7.93
C MET A 551 7.89 -2.07 -9.11
N GLY A 552 7.13 -2.27 -10.17
CA GLY A 552 7.59 -2.96 -11.35
C GLY A 552 7.41 -4.49 -11.33
N GLY A 553 6.67 -5.02 -10.37
CA GLY A 553 6.36 -6.44 -10.22
C GLY A 553 4.94 -6.82 -10.62
N ASN A 554 4.57 -8.05 -10.29
CA ASN A 554 3.26 -8.65 -10.52
C ASN A 554 2.72 -9.30 -9.25
N ILE A 555 1.39 -9.45 -9.14
CA ILE A 555 0.73 -10.13 -8.04
C ILE A 555 -0.38 -11.05 -8.55
N GLY A 556 -0.52 -12.20 -7.94
CA GLY A 556 -1.55 -13.16 -8.29
C GLY A 556 -1.81 -14.17 -7.17
N PHE A 557 -2.54 -15.21 -7.51
CA PHE A 557 -2.80 -16.31 -6.59
C PHE A 557 -3.13 -17.59 -7.38
N TYR A 558 -3.05 -18.73 -6.70
CA TYR A 558 -3.45 -20.04 -7.19
C TYR A 558 -4.09 -20.89 -6.09
N ASP A 559 -4.90 -21.83 -6.50
CA ASP A 559 -5.53 -22.80 -5.60
C ASP A 559 -4.61 -24.01 -5.44
N ASN A 560 -4.19 -24.31 -4.24
CA ASN A 560 -3.26 -25.40 -3.93
C ASN A 560 -3.77 -26.79 -4.39
N ALA A 561 -5.09 -26.94 -4.52
CA ALA A 561 -5.71 -28.18 -4.98
C ALA A 561 -5.47 -28.52 -6.46
N THR A 562 -5.04 -27.53 -7.27
CA THR A 562 -4.92 -27.69 -8.73
C THR A 562 -3.51 -28.05 -9.21
N GLU A 563 -2.50 -27.75 -8.41
CA GLU A 563 -1.09 -27.92 -8.81
C GLU A 563 -0.61 -29.37 -8.75
N GLN A 564 -1.22 -30.23 -7.92
CA GLN A 564 -0.79 -31.62 -7.71
C GLN A 564 -1.48 -32.65 -8.60
N ALA A 565 -2.24 -32.23 -9.60
CA ALA A 565 -2.95 -33.14 -10.52
C ALA A 565 -2.02 -33.94 -11.46
N GLY A 566 -0.69 -33.79 -11.34
CA GLY A 566 0.31 -34.49 -12.16
C GLY A 566 0.73 -35.87 -11.64
N ASP A 567 0.52 -36.19 -10.36
CA ASP A 567 0.97 -37.47 -9.79
C ASP A 567 -0.15 -38.15 -8.96
N ALA A 568 -0.87 -39.06 -9.63
CA ALA A 568 -2.14 -39.61 -9.15
C ALA A 568 -2.02 -40.68 -8.04
N SER A 569 -0.86 -40.83 -7.37
CA SER A 569 -0.65 -41.95 -6.46
C SER A 569 -0.67 -41.64 -4.95
N GLN A 570 -0.70 -40.33 -4.55
CA GLN A 570 -0.88 -39.96 -3.14
C GLN A 570 -1.58 -38.58 -3.00
N SER A 571 -2.86 -38.51 -3.31
CA SER A 571 -3.60 -37.26 -3.21
C SER A 571 -4.19 -37.08 -1.80
N HIS A 572 -3.41 -36.52 -0.88
CA HIS A 572 -4.02 -35.64 0.11
C HIS A 572 -4.25 -34.29 -0.59
N LYS A 573 -5.51 -33.97 -0.90
CA LYS A 573 -5.88 -32.64 -1.38
C LYS A 573 -5.43 -31.60 -0.36
N ILE A 574 -4.33 -30.93 -0.62
CA ILE A 574 -3.92 -29.76 0.17
C ILE A 574 -4.96 -28.68 -0.13
N LYS A 575 -5.78 -28.35 0.86
CA LYS A 575 -6.67 -27.21 0.81
C LYS A 575 -5.86 -25.93 0.95
N GLY A 576 -6.42 -24.80 0.52
CA GLY A 576 -5.83 -23.49 0.75
C GLY A 576 -5.50 -22.75 -0.53
N THR A 577 -4.86 -21.62 -0.37
CA THR A 577 -4.51 -20.69 -1.45
C THR A 577 -3.06 -20.29 -1.34
N THR A 578 -2.41 -20.07 -2.46
CA THR A 578 -1.12 -19.40 -2.49
C THR A 578 -1.28 -18.06 -3.19
N PHE A 579 -1.05 -16.99 -2.44
CA PHE A 579 -0.87 -15.66 -3.00
C PHE A 579 0.60 -15.43 -3.27
N TRP A 580 0.90 -14.68 -4.31
CA TRP A 580 2.27 -14.38 -4.67
C TRP A 580 2.40 -12.98 -5.29
N PHE A 581 3.56 -12.40 -5.17
CA PHE A 581 3.94 -11.20 -5.89
C PHE A 581 5.41 -11.25 -6.27
N THR A 582 5.78 -10.47 -7.31
CA THR A 582 7.16 -10.37 -7.75
C THR A 582 7.71 -8.97 -7.53
N LEU A 583 9.01 -8.90 -7.36
CA LEU A 583 9.77 -7.65 -7.27
C LEU A 583 10.92 -7.70 -8.28
N PRO A 584 11.27 -6.58 -8.94
CA PRO A 584 12.48 -6.50 -9.74
C PRO A 584 13.71 -6.74 -8.88
N MET A 585 14.63 -7.58 -9.35
CA MET A 585 15.90 -7.86 -8.70
C MET A 585 16.91 -6.76 -9.01
N THR A 586 16.75 -5.60 -8.39
CA THR A 586 17.74 -4.52 -8.48
C THR A 586 18.74 -4.66 -7.35
N ILE A 587 19.90 -5.25 -7.65
CA ILE A 587 20.94 -5.54 -6.66
C ILE A 587 21.59 -4.24 -6.19
N SER A 588 21.75 -4.09 -4.87
CA SER A 588 22.40 -2.94 -4.27
C SER A 588 23.92 -2.94 -4.45
N ASN A 589 24.56 -1.79 -4.27
CA ASN A 589 26.02 -1.69 -4.28
C ASN A 589 26.65 -2.55 -3.18
N GLN A 590 26.01 -2.66 -2.02
CA GLN A 590 26.48 -3.48 -0.91
C GLN A 590 26.46 -4.96 -1.28
N GLU A 591 25.41 -5.44 -1.91
CA GLU A 591 25.31 -6.82 -2.39
C GLU A 591 26.34 -7.11 -3.51
N GLN A 592 26.50 -6.17 -4.45
CA GLN A 592 27.53 -6.30 -5.50
C GLN A 592 28.92 -6.43 -4.91
N GLN A 593 29.28 -5.61 -3.91
CA GLN A 593 30.57 -5.70 -3.22
C GLN A 593 30.72 -7.05 -2.50
N ARG A 594 29.68 -7.50 -1.80
CA ARG A 594 29.67 -8.80 -1.12
C ARG A 594 29.93 -9.95 -2.08
N LEU A 595 29.20 -9.99 -3.20
CA LEU A 595 29.36 -11.01 -4.24
C LEU A 595 30.76 -11.01 -4.88
N LEU A 596 31.34 -9.82 -5.13
CA LEU A 596 32.67 -9.68 -5.70
C LEU A 596 33.77 -10.18 -4.75
N ILE A 597 33.61 -9.96 -3.45
CA ILE A 597 34.59 -10.37 -2.43
C ILE A 597 34.36 -11.82 -2.01
N HIS A 598 33.26 -12.46 -2.43
CA HIS A 598 32.80 -13.76 -1.97
C HIS A 598 32.60 -13.79 -0.45
N ASP A 599 32.10 -12.66 0.09
CA ASP A 599 31.82 -12.51 1.52
C ASP A 599 30.55 -13.28 1.88
N PRO A 600 30.59 -14.22 2.83
CA PRO A 600 29.41 -14.96 3.21
C PRO A 600 28.35 -14.02 3.84
N ILE A 601 27.09 -14.17 3.42
CA ILE A 601 25.96 -13.39 3.97
C ILE A 601 25.84 -13.61 5.48
N TRP A 602 26.15 -14.83 5.89
CA TRP A 602 26.02 -15.27 7.27
C TRP A 602 27.38 -15.53 7.86
N GLN A 603 27.64 -14.95 9.02
CA GLN A 603 28.80 -15.39 9.81
C GLN A 603 28.43 -16.76 10.38
N LEU A 604 29.12 -17.80 9.92
CA LEU A 604 28.94 -19.14 10.43
C LEU A 604 29.32 -19.17 11.92
N PRO A 605 28.48 -19.78 12.79
CA PRO A 605 28.78 -19.83 14.20
C PRO A 605 30.09 -20.61 14.44
N ALA A 606 30.92 -20.13 15.37
CA ALA A 606 32.09 -20.84 15.85
C ALA A 606 31.64 -22.04 16.73
N ILE A 607 31.39 -23.17 16.10
CA ILE A 607 30.97 -24.38 16.81
C ILE A 607 32.21 -25.02 17.44
N VAL A 608 32.37 -24.81 18.75
CA VAL A 608 33.45 -25.44 19.51
C VAL A 608 33.05 -26.89 19.80
N ALA A 609 33.86 -27.82 19.30
CA ALA A 609 33.78 -29.20 19.73
C ALA A 609 33.90 -29.29 21.28
N PRO A 610 33.11 -30.11 21.96
CA PRO A 610 33.18 -30.26 23.42
C PRO A 610 34.59 -30.61 23.85
N LYS A 611 35.12 -29.82 24.82
CA LYS A 611 36.38 -30.16 25.46
C LYS A 611 36.15 -31.46 26.25
N THR A 612 36.62 -32.56 25.72
CA THR A 612 36.76 -33.80 26.52
C THR A 612 37.88 -33.55 27.53
N ASP A 613 37.66 -33.90 28.79
CA ASP A 613 38.60 -33.78 29.90
C ASP A 613 39.96 -34.48 29.71
N ALA A 614 40.21 -35.08 28.57
CA ALA A 614 41.47 -35.67 28.18
C ALA A 614 42.20 -34.73 27.21
N GLY A 615 43.06 -33.87 27.73
CA GLY A 615 43.92 -32.98 26.97
C GLY A 615 44.80 -33.76 25.97
N TYR A 616 44.50 -33.66 24.75
CA TYR A 616 45.26 -33.82 23.50
C TYR A 616 44.29 -34.27 22.41
N VAL A 617 43.91 -33.35 21.56
CA VAL A 617 43.27 -33.74 20.30
C VAL A 617 44.20 -33.34 19.15
N ALA A 618 44.54 -34.36 18.38
CA ALA A 618 45.23 -34.20 17.11
C ALA A 618 44.38 -33.38 16.14
N ALA A 619 45.00 -32.47 15.42
CA ALA A 619 44.39 -31.43 14.56
C ALA A 619 43.70 -31.95 13.30
N ASP A 620 43.19 -33.18 13.24
CA ASP A 620 42.70 -33.76 11.96
C ASP A 620 41.38 -34.53 12.03
N THR A 621 40.61 -34.38 13.14
CA THR A 621 39.23 -34.92 13.17
C THR A 621 38.27 -33.79 13.61
N THR A 622 37.63 -33.17 12.65
CA THR A 622 36.41 -32.35 12.84
C THR A 622 35.31 -33.27 13.36
N THR A 623 35.19 -33.37 14.71
CA THR A 623 34.06 -34.06 15.35
C THR A 623 32.82 -33.26 15.03
N ALA A 624 31.94 -33.82 14.20
CA ALA A 624 30.65 -33.20 13.88
C ALA A 624 29.84 -33.02 15.18
N VAL A 625 29.26 -31.83 15.34
CA VAL A 625 28.33 -31.54 16.44
C VAL A 625 27.04 -32.32 16.22
N ASN A 626 26.58 -33.09 17.21
CA ASN A 626 25.39 -33.91 17.08
C ASN A 626 24.18 -33.18 17.64
N ILE A 627 23.17 -32.95 16.80
CA ILE A 627 21.91 -32.31 17.18
C ILE A 627 20.77 -33.31 17.06
N LEU A 628 20.02 -33.52 18.14
CA LEU A 628 18.77 -34.26 18.13
C LEU A 628 17.60 -33.29 18.04
N VAL A 629 16.74 -33.48 17.06
CA VAL A 629 15.64 -32.54 16.73
C VAL A 629 14.31 -33.29 16.73
N TRP A 630 13.36 -32.73 17.44
CA TRP A 630 11.94 -33.04 17.27
C TRP A 630 11.20 -31.74 17.03
N ILE A 631 10.79 -31.53 15.78
CA ILE A 631 9.90 -30.46 15.35
C ILE A 631 8.79 -31.15 14.57
N ASP A 632 7.55 -30.99 15.04
CA ASP A 632 6.38 -31.65 14.45
C ASP A 632 5.98 -31.01 13.11
N HIS A 633 6.36 -29.77 12.91
CA HIS A 633 6.07 -29.01 11.69
C HIS A 633 7.10 -29.31 10.58
N PRO A 634 6.70 -30.02 9.49
CA PRO A 634 7.65 -30.44 8.46
C PRO A 634 8.35 -29.26 7.76
N ALA A 635 7.63 -28.15 7.51
CA ALA A 635 8.19 -26.98 6.88
C ALA A 635 9.29 -26.33 7.76
N SER A 636 9.04 -26.16 9.06
CA SER A 636 10.05 -25.62 9.99
C SER A 636 11.26 -26.55 10.12
N LEU A 637 11.03 -27.87 10.10
CA LEU A 637 12.12 -28.85 10.11
C LEU A 637 12.97 -28.76 8.83
N GLN A 638 12.35 -28.54 7.67
CA GLN A 638 13.07 -28.30 6.41
C GLN A 638 13.92 -27.02 6.46
N VAL A 639 13.35 -25.93 6.98
CA VAL A 639 14.09 -24.66 7.16
C VAL A 639 15.28 -24.87 8.08
N LEU A 640 15.10 -25.59 9.19
CA LEU A 640 16.20 -25.93 10.10
C LEU A 640 17.31 -26.71 9.39
N LYS A 641 16.94 -27.79 8.68
CA LYS A 641 17.92 -28.62 7.93
C LYS A 641 18.65 -27.81 6.86
N GLY A 642 17.93 -26.93 6.14
CA GLY A 642 18.51 -26.03 5.16
C GLY A 642 19.52 -25.06 5.79
N SER A 643 19.15 -24.47 6.92
CA SER A 643 20.00 -23.53 7.66
C SER A 643 21.29 -24.15 8.21
N LEU A 644 21.24 -25.41 8.55
CA LEU A 644 22.40 -26.14 9.14
C LEU A 644 23.24 -26.90 8.10
N ARG A 645 22.87 -26.88 6.81
CA ARG A 645 23.47 -27.69 5.77
C ARG A 645 24.97 -27.42 5.57
N GLU A 646 25.38 -26.17 5.73
CA GLU A 646 26.76 -25.74 5.52
C GLU A 646 27.65 -25.91 6.76
N LEU A 647 27.06 -26.28 7.90
CA LEU A 647 27.76 -26.44 9.14
C LEU A 647 28.19 -27.91 9.34
N PRO A 648 29.30 -28.18 10.07
CA PRO A 648 29.76 -29.54 10.41
C PRO A 648 28.86 -30.14 11.52
N ILE A 649 27.58 -30.29 11.25
CA ILE A 649 26.55 -30.74 12.19
C ILE A 649 25.89 -32.01 11.67
N ALA A 650 25.79 -32.99 12.52
CA ALA A 650 25.01 -34.19 12.27
C ALA A 650 23.62 -34.03 12.92
N ILE A 651 22.59 -33.98 12.09
CA ILE A 651 21.20 -33.82 12.53
C ILE A 651 20.50 -35.18 12.58
N THR A 652 20.05 -35.58 13.76
CA THR A 652 19.14 -36.71 13.93
C THR A 652 17.75 -36.18 14.23
N THR A 653 16.76 -36.63 13.48
CA THR A 653 15.37 -36.17 13.62
C THR A 653 14.52 -37.25 14.27
N ALA A 654 13.82 -36.91 15.32
CA ALA A 654 12.77 -37.73 15.94
C ALA A 654 11.42 -37.42 15.33
N SER A 655 10.61 -38.42 15.05
CA SER A 655 9.27 -38.25 14.48
C SER A 655 8.20 -37.90 15.51
N THR A 656 8.47 -38.24 16.78
CA THR A 656 7.55 -37.97 17.90
C THR A 656 8.35 -37.66 19.18
N LEU A 657 7.70 -37.03 20.15
CA LEU A 657 8.29 -36.82 21.46
C LEU A 657 8.77 -38.12 22.09
N ALA A 658 8.01 -39.21 21.93
CA ALA A 658 8.37 -40.51 22.45
C ALA A 658 9.69 -41.03 21.86
N SER A 659 9.86 -40.92 20.53
CA SER A 659 11.10 -41.31 19.84
C SER A 659 12.28 -40.42 20.22
N LEU A 660 12.06 -39.12 20.47
CA LEU A 660 13.09 -38.24 21.02
C LEU A 660 13.55 -38.71 22.41
N LEU A 661 12.60 -38.95 23.31
CA LEU A 661 12.90 -39.41 24.67
C LEU A 661 13.58 -40.80 24.69
N GLU A 662 13.27 -41.69 23.73
CA GLU A 662 13.95 -42.98 23.55
C GLU A 662 15.40 -42.76 23.11
N SER A 663 15.63 -41.90 22.10
CA SER A 663 16.99 -41.54 21.66
C SER A 663 17.84 -40.86 22.74
N LEU A 664 17.22 -40.16 23.68
CA LEU A 664 17.88 -39.58 24.85
C LEU A 664 18.24 -40.64 25.94
N LYS A 665 17.57 -41.79 25.97
CA LYS A 665 17.82 -42.89 26.92
C LYS A 665 18.89 -43.85 26.44
N GLU A 666 19.15 -43.89 25.15
CA GLU A 666 20.14 -44.82 24.59
C GLU A 666 21.54 -44.49 25.11
N THR A 667 22.13 -45.42 25.86
CA THR A 667 23.49 -45.33 26.37
C THR A 667 24.49 -45.52 25.24
N GLY A 668 25.04 -44.41 24.75
CA GLY A 668 26.05 -44.42 23.67
C GLY A 668 25.92 -43.20 22.72
N ASN A 669 24.79 -42.58 22.68
CA ASN A 669 24.59 -41.38 21.86
C ASN A 669 24.95 -40.15 22.71
N HIS A 670 25.87 -39.34 22.20
CA HIS A 670 26.20 -38.04 22.79
C HIS A 670 25.56 -36.92 21.94
N TRP A 671 24.66 -36.16 22.56
CA TRP A 671 23.98 -35.03 21.90
C TRP A 671 24.55 -33.74 22.47
N ASP A 672 25.04 -32.87 21.61
CA ASP A 672 25.54 -31.56 21.98
C ASP A 672 24.38 -30.55 22.17
N TRP A 673 23.35 -30.69 21.32
CA TRP A 673 22.13 -29.89 21.36
C TRP A 673 20.89 -30.76 21.21
N VAL A 674 19.84 -30.37 21.86
CA VAL A 674 18.50 -30.94 21.68
C VAL A 674 17.53 -29.82 21.37
N ILE A 675 16.77 -29.96 20.27
CA ILE A 675 15.74 -29.00 19.85
C ILE A 675 14.38 -29.71 19.99
N VAL A 676 13.46 -29.05 20.71
CA VAL A 676 12.15 -29.63 21.04
C VAL A 676 11.05 -28.65 20.69
N ASP A 677 10.02 -29.09 19.99
CA ASP A 677 8.87 -28.30 19.59
C ASP A 677 7.87 -28.16 20.76
N ASN A 678 7.44 -26.91 21.01
CA ASN A 678 6.42 -26.58 22.01
C ASN A 678 5.00 -26.49 21.43
N GLY A 679 4.86 -26.60 20.12
CA GLY A 679 3.63 -26.21 19.43
C GLY A 679 2.44 -27.16 19.53
N THR A 680 2.62 -28.38 20.06
CA THR A 680 1.55 -29.38 20.19
C THR A 680 1.28 -29.82 21.64
N THR A 681 1.93 -29.22 22.60
CA THR A 681 1.84 -29.60 24.02
C THR A 681 1.08 -28.55 24.81
N GLU A 682 -0.03 -28.96 25.45
CA GLU A 682 -0.81 -28.13 26.37
C GLU A 682 -0.03 -27.73 27.64
N ASP A 683 1.10 -28.44 27.96
CA ASP A 683 1.91 -28.24 29.15
C ASP A 683 3.42 -28.25 28.85
N THR A 684 3.94 -27.06 28.53
CA THR A 684 5.38 -26.80 28.33
C THR A 684 6.22 -27.25 29.54
N THR A 685 5.69 -27.13 30.73
CA THR A 685 6.39 -27.54 31.98
C THR A 685 6.62 -29.04 32.01
N SER A 686 5.59 -29.81 31.64
CA SER A 686 5.69 -31.27 31.58
C SER A 686 6.69 -31.71 30.51
N LEU A 687 6.66 -31.07 29.35
CA LEU A 687 7.58 -31.31 28.24
C LEU A 687 9.03 -31.10 28.67
N LEU A 688 9.36 -29.95 29.19
CA LEU A 688 10.70 -29.59 29.63
C LEU A 688 11.18 -30.49 30.76
N LYS A 689 10.31 -30.85 31.68
CA LYS A 689 10.63 -31.77 32.79
C LYS A 689 10.97 -33.18 32.26
N GLN A 690 10.21 -33.71 31.30
CA GLN A 690 10.46 -35.01 30.68
C GLN A 690 11.80 -35.00 29.93
N VAL A 691 12.10 -33.99 29.16
CA VAL A 691 13.36 -33.87 28.43
C VAL A 691 14.53 -33.74 29.42
N ARG A 692 14.43 -32.90 30.44
CA ARG A 692 15.49 -32.69 31.43
C ARG A 692 15.76 -33.90 32.31
N LEU A 693 14.80 -34.80 32.45
CA LEU A 693 15.02 -36.08 33.17
C LEU A 693 16.09 -36.94 32.48
N HIS A 694 16.24 -36.78 31.14
CA HIS A 694 17.13 -37.66 30.35
C HIS A 694 18.28 -36.86 29.69
N TYR A 695 18.24 -35.51 29.70
CA TYR A 695 19.24 -34.69 29.02
C TYR A 695 19.60 -33.45 29.85
N ALA A 696 20.90 -33.32 30.17
CA ALA A 696 21.43 -32.19 30.92
C ALA A 696 22.16 -31.13 30.05
N GLY A 697 22.33 -31.41 28.77
CA GLY A 697 23.06 -30.54 27.85
C GLY A 697 22.27 -29.31 27.37
N LYS A 698 22.72 -28.73 26.29
CA LYS A 698 22.10 -27.49 25.68
C LYS A 698 20.76 -27.82 25.05
N LEU A 699 19.70 -27.17 25.53
CA LEU A 699 18.32 -27.40 25.11
C LEU A 699 17.74 -26.16 24.50
N LEU A 700 17.23 -26.26 23.26
CA LEU A 700 16.44 -25.23 22.59
C LEU A 700 14.96 -25.65 22.59
N LEU A 701 14.10 -24.74 22.99
CA LEU A 701 12.66 -24.89 22.91
C LEU A 701 12.14 -24.07 21.75
N PHE A 702 11.61 -24.73 20.73
CA PHE A 702 11.08 -24.11 19.52
C PHE A 702 9.60 -23.77 19.70
N GLY A 703 9.20 -22.52 19.46
CA GLY A 703 7.81 -22.10 19.56
C GLY A 703 7.65 -20.59 19.44
N TYR A 704 6.41 -20.13 19.50
CA TYR A 704 6.11 -18.70 19.45
C TYR A 704 6.58 -17.99 20.73
N GLN A 705 7.08 -16.76 20.58
CA GLN A 705 7.56 -15.94 21.70
C GLN A 705 6.50 -15.78 22.79
N VAL A 706 5.22 -15.59 22.40
CA VAL A 706 4.10 -15.43 23.34
C VAL A 706 3.83 -16.68 24.17
N ASN A 707 4.28 -17.86 23.72
CA ASN A 707 4.06 -19.17 24.39
C ASN A 707 5.28 -19.65 25.17
N LEU A 708 6.41 -18.90 25.11
CA LEU A 708 7.66 -19.28 25.76
C LEU A 708 7.95 -18.34 26.94
N GLU A 709 7.56 -18.76 28.14
CA GLU A 709 7.76 -17.98 29.38
C GLU A 709 9.24 -17.93 29.76
N PRO A 710 9.88 -16.76 29.91
CA PRO A 710 11.29 -16.64 30.25
C PRO A 710 11.66 -17.26 31.60
N GLU A 711 10.76 -17.16 32.56
CA GLU A 711 10.95 -17.76 33.89
C GLU A 711 11.01 -19.29 33.82
N LEU A 712 10.18 -19.90 32.99
CA LEU A 712 10.14 -21.35 32.77
C LEU A 712 11.42 -21.81 32.05
N LEU A 713 11.83 -21.10 31.01
CA LEU A 713 13.05 -21.39 30.26
C LEU A 713 14.29 -21.32 31.17
N SER A 714 14.40 -20.30 31.98
CA SER A 714 15.49 -20.13 32.93
C SER A 714 15.52 -21.26 33.96
N ARG A 715 14.34 -21.66 34.50
CA ARG A 715 14.22 -22.78 35.48
C ARG A 715 14.74 -24.10 34.94
N TYR A 716 14.48 -24.35 33.62
CA TYR A 716 14.91 -25.58 32.98
C TYR A 716 16.19 -25.41 32.17
N GLN A 717 16.89 -24.29 32.29
CA GLN A 717 18.13 -23.98 31.55
C GLN A 717 17.96 -24.19 30.02
N ALA A 718 16.77 -23.93 29.50
CA ALA A 718 16.46 -23.96 28.06
C ALA A 718 16.58 -22.58 27.48
N GLN A 719 16.91 -22.50 26.18
CA GLN A 719 16.93 -21.28 25.42
C GLN A 719 15.77 -21.30 24.42
N ALA A 720 15.22 -20.14 24.13
CA ALA A 720 14.15 -20.00 23.12
C ALA A 720 14.72 -20.01 21.71
N LEU A 721 14.11 -20.79 20.83
CA LEU A 721 14.23 -20.69 19.38
C LEU A 721 12.87 -20.31 18.86
N TYR A 722 12.75 -19.09 18.31
CA TYR A 722 11.43 -18.57 17.97
C TYR A 722 10.88 -19.10 16.64
N GLN A 723 9.56 -19.20 16.56
CA GLN A 723 8.81 -19.48 15.35
C GLN A 723 8.24 -18.17 14.79
N PRO A 724 8.43 -17.88 13.46
CA PRO A 724 9.11 -18.71 12.48
C PRO A 724 10.62 -18.78 12.70
N LEU A 725 11.25 -19.88 12.29
CA LEU A 725 12.68 -20.09 12.47
C LEU A 725 13.50 -19.10 11.65
N ASP A 726 14.24 -18.23 12.32
CA ASP A 726 15.19 -17.30 11.70
C ASP A 726 16.62 -17.87 11.79
N ARG A 727 17.31 -17.98 10.63
CA ARG A 727 18.69 -18.43 10.53
C ARG A 727 19.64 -17.58 11.39
N ARG A 728 19.41 -16.28 11.50
CA ARG A 728 20.22 -15.35 12.32
C ARG A 728 20.16 -15.73 13.78
N GLN A 729 18.96 -15.93 14.30
CA GLN A 729 18.75 -16.36 15.70
C GLN A 729 19.38 -17.74 15.97
N LEU A 730 19.16 -18.68 15.04
CA LEU A 730 19.73 -20.02 15.17
C LEU A 730 21.25 -19.97 15.26
N TYR A 731 21.92 -19.21 14.41
CA TYR A 731 23.38 -19.09 14.39
C TYR A 731 23.91 -18.40 15.64
N GLN A 732 23.23 -17.36 16.15
CA GLN A 732 23.57 -16.73 17.43
C GLN A 732 23.48 -17.69 18.61
N LEU A 733 22.47 -18.55 18.64
CA LEU A 733 22.30 -19.57 19.71
C LEU A 733 23.37 -20.65 19.61
N LEU A 734 23.78 -21.04 18.41
CA LEU A 734 24.80 -22.07 18.20
C LEU A 734 26.23 -21.53 18.38
N ASP A 735 26.44 -20.22 18.33
CA ASP A 735 27.76 -19.62 18.51
C ASP A 735 28.23 -19.76 19.97
N SER A 736 29.28 -20.50 20.17
CA SER A 736 29.86 -20.73 21.50
C SER A 736 30.52 -19.51 22.13
N ASN A 737 30.81 -18.46 21.35
CA ASN A 737 31.36 -17.18 21.85
C ASN A 737 30.27 -16.25 22.43
N SER A 738 28.99 -16.53 22.20
CA SER A 738 27.87 -15.71 22.64
C SER A 738 27.46 -15.91 24.11
N ALA A 739 28.20 -16.68 24.93
CA ALA A 739 27.84 -17.06 26.28
C ALA A 739 27.84 -15.90 27.33
N SER A 740 27.87 -14.63 26.88
CA SER A 740 27.82 -13.46 27.77
C SER A 740 26.89 -12.35 27.26
N SER A 741 25.79 -12.70 26.59
CA SER A 741 24.78 -11.69 26.33
C SER A 741 23.79 -11.65 27.47
N GLN A 742 24.07 -10.79 28.44
CA GLN A 742 23.05 -10.22 29.32
C GLN A 742 21.90 -9.73 28.44
N GLU A 743 20.64 -9.91 28.89
CA GLU A 743 19.49 -9.24 28.31
C GLU A 743 19.88 -7.80 27.94
N PRO A 744 19.57 -7.29 26.76
CA PRO A 744 19.88 -5.90 26.43
C PRO A 744 19.06 -5.02 27.37
N THR A 745 19.68 -4.63 28.50
CA THR A 745 19.15 -3.51 29.29
C THR A 745 19.06 -2.33 28.33
N LEU A 746 17.88 -1.75 28.20
CA LEU A 746 17.69 -0.53 27.43
C LEU A 746 18.78 0.47 27.81
N PRO A 747 19.52 1.03 26.87
CA PRO A 747 20.52 2.03 27.18
C PRO A 747 19.85 3.19 27.92
N GLN A 748 20.48 3.64 28.99
CA GLN A 748 19.98 4.74 29.82
C GLN A 748 20.82 5.98 29.54
N TRP A 749 20.17 7.13 29.34
CA TRP A 749 20.81 8.42 29.07
C TRP A 749 20.59 9.38 30.24
N HIS A 750 21.18 9.08 31.39
CA HIS A 750 21.09 9.97 32.56
C HIS A 750 21.78 11.30 32.34
N GLY A 751 21.13 12.37 32.75
CA GLY A 751 21.72 13.72 32.72
C GLY A 751 21.57 14.48 31.40
N PHE A 752 20.94 13.88 30.35
CA PHE A 752 20.63 14.59 29.13
C PHE A 752 19.25 15.24 29.22
N THR A 753 19.13 16.42 28.62
CA THR A 753 17.88 17.18 28.52
C THR A 753 17.47 17.32 27.07
N VAL A 754 16.28 16.86 26.76
CA VAL A 754 15.68 16.90 25.41
C VAL A 754 14.51 17.88 25.39
N LEU A 755 14.50 18.80 24.43
CA LEU A 755 13.39 19.69 24.17
C LEU A 755 12.47 19.08 23.12
N ALA A 756 11.21 18.86 23.48
CA ALA A 756 10.16 18.36 22.59
C ALA A 756 9.23 19.52 22.21
N VAL A 757 9.08 19.75 20.90
CA VAL A 757 8.29 20.85 20.34
C VAL A 757 7.22 20.30 19.41
N ASP A 758 5.95 20.44 19.77
CA ASP A 758 4.80 19.99 18.97
C ASP A 758 3.57 20.78 19.42
N ASP A 759 2.73 21.23 18.51
CA ASP A 759 1.51 21.98 18.85
C ASP A 759 0.39 21.11 19.37
N HIS A 760 0.54 19.78 19.30
CA HIS A 760 -0.41 18.78 19.78
C HIS A 760 0.07 18.16 21.10
N LEU A 761 -0.58 18.51 22.19
CA LEU A 761 -0.28 18.00 23.53
C LEU A 761 -0.16 16.46 23.62
N PRO A 762 -1.02 15.64 22.98
CA PRO A 762 -0.88 14.19 22.98
C PRO A 762 0.47 13.70 22.42
N ASN A 763 0.99 14.32 21.37
CA ASN A 763 2.28 13.95 20.79
C ASN A 763 3.42 14.22 21.77
N LEU A 764 3.35 15.36 22.46
CA LEU A 764 4.33 15.72 23.51
C LEU A 764 4.31 14.71 24.64
N LEU A 765 3.12 14.32 25.14
CA LEU A 765 2.99 13.35 26.22
C LEU A 765 3.54 11.97 25.85
N VAL A 766 3.33 11.51 24.62
CA VAL A 766 3.87 10.24 24.14
C VAL A 766 5.40 10.31 24.04
N LEU A 767 5.93 11.38 23.47
CA LEU A 767 7.37 11.54 23.33
C LEU A 767 8.05 11.69 24.72
N GLU A 768 7.43 12.45 25.62
CA GLU A 768 7.88 12.59 27.01
C GLU A 768 7.93 11.24 27.73
N ALA A 769 6.88 10.43 27.60
CA ALA A 769 6.82 9.10 28.20
C ALA A 769 7.91 8.16 27.66
N LEU A 770 8.13 8.14 26.34
CA LEU A 770 9.16 7.34 25.69
C LEU A 770 10.58 7.73 26.12
N LEU A 771 10.85 9.02 26.24
CA LEU A 771 12.15 9.54 26.66
C LEU A 771 12.38 9.35 28.17
N ALA A 772 11.34 9.47 28.99
CA ALA A 772 11.42 9.27 30.43
C ALA A 772 11.79 7.80 30.80
N GLU A 773 11.29 6.82 30.01
CA GLU A 773 11.71 5.41 30.15
C GLU A 773 13.22 5.20 29.96
N LEU A 774 13.85 6.07 29.17
CA LEU A 774 15.29 6.06 28.90
C LEU A 774 16.09 6.94 29.86
N SER A 775 15.47 7.44 30.94
CA SER A 775 16.05 8.32 31.96
C SER A 775 16.56 9.66 31.42
N ILE A 776 15.88 10.20 30.39
CA ILE A 776 16.16 11.51 29.83
C ILE A 776 15.23 12.56 30.44
N ASN A 777 15.78 13.74 30.78
CA ASN A 777 14.95 14.86 31.16
C ASN A 777 14.27 15.47 29.93
N VAL A 778 12.95 15.64 29.99
CA VAL A 778 12.19 16.18 28.88
C VAL A 778 11.58 17.51 29.22
N VAL A 779 11.79 18.47 28.35
CA VAL A 779 11.10 19.77 28.40
C VAL A 779 10.16 19.84 27.21
N THR A 780 8.89 20.11 27.47
CA THR A 780 7.86 20.15 26.42
C THR A 780 7.40 21.58 26.19
N VAL A 781 7.34 22.01 24.94
CA VAL A 781 6.80 23.31 24.53
C VAL A 781 5.88 23.14 23.33
N ASN A 782 4.86 24.01 23.19
CA ASN A 782 3.79 23.84 22.22
C ASN A 782 3.89 24.75 20.99
N SER A 783 4.98 25.45 20.81
CA SER A 783 5.21 26.28 19.62
C SER A 783 6.68 26.54 19.34
N GLY A 784 7.00 26.89 18.09
CA GLY A 784 8.35 27.31 17.70
C GLY A 784 8.84 28.56 18.43
N PHE A 785 7.91 29.45 18.81
CA PHE A 785 8.25 30.65 19.58
C PHE A 785 8.73 30.31 21.00
N ASP A 786 8.01 29.42 21.68
CA ASP A 786 8.35 28.96 23.03
C ASP A 786 9.69 28.21 23.03
N ALA A 787 9.94 27.44 21.97
CA ALA A 787 11.21 26.75 21.79
C ALA A 787 12.39 27.72 21.68
N ILE A 788 12.25 28.77 20.87
CA ILE A 788 13.28 29.82 20.73
C ILE A 788 13.47 30.56 22.06
N GLU A 789 12.38 30.90 22.75
CA GLU A 789 12.44 31.57 24.05
C GLU A 789 13.14 30.68 25.08
N TYR A 790 12.82 29.40 25.13
CA TYR A 790 13.44 28.45 26.04
C TYR A 790 14.95 28.35 25.81
N ILE A 791 15.38 28.15 24.56
CA ILE A 791 16.80 28.06 24.19
C ILE A 791 17.53 29.37 24.54
N THR A 792 16.93 30.52 24.23
CA THR A 792 17.54 31.84 24.51
C THR A 792 17.74 32.05 26.01
N THR A 793 16.84 31.53 26.85
CA THR A 793 16.84 31.80 28.30
C THR A 793 17.68 30.79 29.08
N HIS A 794 17.67 29.50 28.67
CA HIS A 794 18.17 28.39 29.48
C HIS A 794 19.49 27.78 28.98
N GLN A 795 19.86 27.97 27.72
CA GLN A 795 21.04 27.29 27.15
C GLN A 795 22.38 27.71 27.80
N SER A 796 22.43 28.84 28.44
CA SER A 796 23.62 29.29 29.19
C SER A 796 23.71 28.69 30.59
N GLN A 797 22.70 27.96 31.06
CA GLN A 797 22.65 27.38 32.41
C GLN A 797 22.97 25.88 32.31
N SER A 798 24.00 25.45 33.00
CA SER A 798 24.52 24.07 32.92
C SER A 798 23.48 22.98 33.25
N ASP A 799 22.54 23.27 34.16
CA ASP A 799 21.56 22.29 34.63
C ASP A 799 20.28 22.20 33.77
N THR A 800 20.05 23.19 32.87
CA THR A 800 18.85 23.30 32.03
C THR A 800 19.16 23.40 30.54
N ALA A 801 20.44 23.24 30.19
CA ALA A 801 20.88 23.26 28.79
C ALA A 801 20.28 22.08 28.04
N VAL A 802 19.88 22.33 26.78
CA VAL A 802 19.28 21.33 25.93
C VAL A 802 20.36 20.64 25.11
N ASP A 803 20.34 19.31 25.11
CA ASP A 803 21.29 18.47 24.36
C ASP A 803 20.76 18.03 22.99
N LEU A 804 19.44 17.99 22.81
CA LEU A 804 18.80 17.58 21.55
C LEU A 804 17.39 18.17 21.48
N ILE A 805 16.94 18.52 20.30
CA ILE A 805 15.59 19.07 20.04
C ILE A 805 14.83 18.13 19.09
N PHE A 806 13.65 17.68 19.49
CA PHE A 806 12.65 17.14 18.57
C PHE A 806 11.68 18.26 18.17
N MET A 807 11.58 18.55 16.87
CA MET A 807 10.85 19.70 16.35
C MET A 807 9.80 19.26 15.36
N ASP A 808 8.51 19.50 15.65
CA ASP A 808 7.46 19.34 14.65
C ASP A 808 7.63 20.36 13.53
N ILE A 809 7.52 19.91 12.30
CA ILE A 809 7.63 20.77 11.12
C ILE A 809 6.34 21.57 10.90
N GLN A 810 5.18 20.97 11.12
CA GLN A 810 3.88 21.56 10.81
C GLN A 810 3.23 22.17 12.04
N MET A 811 3.66 23.35 12.43
CA MET A 811 3.08 24.10 13.54
C MET A 811 2.43 25.41 13.07
N PRO A 812 1.32 25.84 13.71
CA PRO A 812 0.66 27.09 13.36
C PRO A 812 1.53 28.32 13.71
N ARG A 813 1.42 29.35 12.92
CA ARG A 813 2.12 30.65 13.06
C ARG A 813 3.62 30.63 12.78
N MET A 814 4.35 29.60 13.15
CA MET A 814 5.77 29.41 12.87
C MET A 814 6.02 27.93 12.63
N SER A 815 6.49 27.59 11.44
CA SER A 815 6.87 26.22 11.09
C SER A 815 8.14 25.80 11.83
N GLY A 816 8.35 24.49 12.01
CA GLY A 816 9.56 23.96 12.62
C GLY A 816 10.84 24.35 11.87
N SER A 817 10.78 24.43 10.54
CA SER A 817 11.91 24.91 9.72
C SER A 817 12.24 26.38 10.00
N GLU A 818 11.24 27.23 10.15
CA GLU A 818 11.46 28.63 10.52
C GLU A 818 12.02 28.75 11.94
N ALA A 819 11.51 27.94 12.87
CA ALA A 819 12.03 27.87 14.24
C ALA A 819 13.49 27.41 14.27
N ALA A 820 13.84 26.37 13.50
CA ALA A 820 15.23 25.90 13.37
C ALA A 820 16.16 27.00 12.86
N ILE A 821 15.80 27.73 11.81
CA ILE A 821 16.58 28.87 11.30
C ILE A 821 16.83 29.93 12.40
N GLN A 822 15.80 30.21 13.22
CA GLN A 822 15.96 31.20 14.30
C GLN A 822 16.84 30.66 15.44
N ILE A 823 16.69 29.38 15.80
CA ILE A 823 17.55 28.73 16.79
C ILE A 823 19.01 28.80 16.34
N ARG A 824 19.33 28.49 15.08
CA ARG A 824 20.68 28.59 14.52
C ARG A 824 21.27 30.01 14.60
N LYS A 825 20.42 31.02 14.42
CA LYS A 825 20.83 32.42 14.60
C LYS A 825 21.14 32.73 16.07
N VAL A 826 20.32 32.26 17.01
CA VAL A 826 20.53 32.43 18.45
C VAL A 826 21.83 31.77 18.89
N GLU A 827 22.07 30.50 18.45
CA GLU A 827 23.33 29.78 18.71
C GLU A 827 24.54 30.57 18.22
N THR A 828 24.49 31.07 16.97
CA THR A 828 25.59 31.84 16.38
C THR A 828 25.83 33.18 17.10
N GLN A 829 24.78 33.89 17.49
CA GLN A 829 24.86 35.18 18.17
C GLN A 829 25.33 35.06 19.62
N ALA A 830 24.87 34.02 20.31
CA ALA A 830 25.23 33.79 21.70
C ALA A 830 26.52 32.97 21.89
N GLY A 831 27.09 32.41 20.80
CA GLY A 831 28.25 31.53 20.84
C GLY A 831 27.96 30.18 21.52
N HIS A 832 26.73 29.72 21.50
CA HIS A 832 26.32 28.42 22.04
C HIS A 832 26.82 27.28 21.16
N GLN A 833 26.95 26.11 21.76
CA GLN A 833 27.26 24.87 21.05
C GLN A 833 26.07 24.48 20.16
N HIS A 834 26.35 23.89 19.04
CA HIS A 834 25.35 23.38 18.10
C HIS A 834 24.50 22.29 18.75
N ILE A 835 23.20 22.51 18.86
CA ILE A 835 22.23 21.54 19.40
C ILE A 835 21.63 20.75 18.23
N PRO A 836 21.69 19.42 18.21
CA PRO A 836 21.03 18.64 17.18
C PRO A 836 19.51 18.89 17.14
N ILE A 837 18.98 19.25 15.98
CA ILE A 837 17.53 19.42 15.75
C ILE A 837 17.03 18.29 14.86
N ILE A 838 16.14 17.47 15.40
CA ILE A 838 15.53 16.34 14.72
C ILE A 838 14.11 16.72 14.32
N ALA A 839 13.83 16.77 13.03
CA ALA A 839 12.50 17.07 12.54
C ALA A 839 11.53 15.90 12.76
N LEU A 840 10.33 16.21 13.26
CA LEU A 840 9.20 15.30 13.33
C LEU A 840 8.29 15.56 12.15
N THR A 841 8.16 14.59 11.23
CA THR A 841 7.44 14.80 9.98
C THR A 841 6.30 13.80 9.79
N ALA A 842 5.20 14.24 9.16
CA ALA A 842 4.05 13.40 8.85
C ALA A 842 4.19 12.66 7.51
N HIS A 843 5.21 12.97 6.69
CA HIS A 843 5.39 12.43 5.35
C HIS A 843 6.77 11.77 5.18
N SER A 844 6.86 10.73 4.36
CA SER A 844 8.10 10.14 3.86
C SER A 844 8.72 11.07 2.81
N LEU A 845 9.87 11.64 3.11
CA LEU A 845 10.42 12.85 2.49
C LEU A 845 11.61 12.53 1.58
N SER A 846 11.37 12.23 0.31
CA SER A 846 12.44 12.35 -0.69
C SER A 846 12.60 13.78 -1.20
N ASP A 847 11.51 14.56 -1.32
CA ASP A 847 11.51 15.87 -1.97
C ASP A 847 11.74 17.06 -1.01
N GLU A 848 11.53 16.87 0.31
CA GLU A 848 11.69 17.94 1.32
C GLU A 848 12.99 17.84 2.10
N ARG A 849 13.73 16.74 2.01
CA ARG A 849 14.97 16.50 2.76
C ARG A 849 15.99 17.62 2.60
N ASP A 850 16.27 17.99 1.36
CA ASP A 850 17.25 19.03 1.07
C ASP A 850 16.81 20.40 1.60
N THR A 851 15.51 20.66 1.59
CA THR A 851 14.91 21.89 2.13
C THR A 851 15.00 21.92 3.65
N LEU A 852 14.76 20.79 4.33
CA LEU A 852 14.87 20.67 5.79
C LEU A 852 16.32 20.83 6.25
N LEU A 853 17.25 20.15 5.61
CA LEU A 853 18.67 20.29 5.92
C LEU A 853 19.18 21.72 5.67
N ALA A 854 18.71 22.38 4.60
CA ALA A 854 19.02 23.78 4.32
C ALA A 854 18.47 24.76 5.38
N SER A 855 17.43 24.37 6.11
CA SER A 855 16.85 25.17 7.20
C SER A 855 17.61 25.04 8.54
N GLY A 856 18.67 24.22 8.59
CA GLY A 856 19.46 24.01 9.81
C GLY A 856 18.98 22.85 10.68
N ILE A 857 18.14 21.98 10.17
CA ILE A 857 17.73 20.70 10.78
C ILE A 857 18.82 19.68 10.48
N ASP A 858 19.18 18.84 11.44
CA ASP A 858 20.30 17.90 11.35
C ASP A 858 19.84 16.49 10.94
N ASP A 859 18.65 16.06 11.36
CA ASP A 859 18.09 14.76 11.04
C ASP A 859 16.56 14.82 11.09
N TYR A 860 15.89 13.75 10.68
CA TYR A 860 14.43 13.71 10.70
C TYR A 860 13.90 12.32 11.04
N VAL A 861 12.65 12.25 11.53
CA VAL A 861 11.93 11.01 11.83
C VAL A 861 10.45 11.16 11.53
N GLY A 862 9.85 10.09 10.99
CA GLY A 862 8.43 10.05 10.67
C GLY A 862 7.55 9.89 11.92
N LYS A 863 6.45 10.63 11.99
CA LYS A 863 5.38 10.42 13.00
C LYS A 863 4.46 9.28 12.54
N PRO A 864 4.04 8.37 13.47
CA PRO A 864 4.36 8.31 14.89
C PRO A 864 5.76 7.72 15.15
N ILE A 865 6.47 8.27 16.14
CA ILE A 865 7.81 7.79 16.50
C ILE A 865 7.70 6.44 17.20
N SER A 866 8.39 5.44 16.68
CA SER A 866 8.56 4.16 17.36
C SER A 866 9.73 4.20 18.35
N GLN A 867 9.67 3.36 19.38
CA GLN A 867 10.77 3.24 20.36
C GLN A 867 12.11 2.86 19.68
N ALA A 868 12.06 1.98 18.66
CA ALA A 868 13.26 1.59 17.92
C ALA A 868 13.91 2.76 17.16
N GLN A 869 13.10 3.58 16.49
CA GLN A 869 13.58 4.79 15.80
C GLN A 869 14.14 5.82 16.79
N LEU A 870 13.46 5.99 17.92
CA LEU A 870 13.92 6.88 18.98
C LEU A 870 15.30 6.44 19.51
N LEU A 871 15.47 5.15 19.79
CA LEU A 871 16.76 4.58 20.23
C LEU A 871 17.87 4.81 19.21
N GLN A 872 17.61 4.61 17.92
CA GLN A 872 18.58 4.84 16.84
C GLN A 872 19.03 6.31 16.80
N ILE A 873 18.10 7.25 16.93
CA ILE A 873 18.40 8.68 16.93
C ILE A 873 19.21 9.05 18.15
N LEU A 874 18.80 8.61 19.34
CA LEU A 874 19.51 8.89 20.58
C LEU A 874 20.92 8.29 20.55
N GLN A 875 21.11 7.08 20.05
CA GLN A 875 22.42 6.47 19.87
C GLN A 875 23.30 7.26 18.89
N ARG A 876 22.72 7.76 17.80
CA ARG A 876 23.44 8.55 16.79
C ARG A 876 23.92 9.90 17.34
N TRP A 877 23.06 10.60 18.06
CA TRP A 877 23.29 11.99 18.45
C TRP A 877 23.76 12.15 19.89
N LEU A 878 23.37 11.29 20.84
CA LEU A 878 23.75 11.30 22.24
C LEU A 878 24.67 10.13 22.63
N GLY A 879 24.85 9.13 21.78
CA GLY A 879 25.53 7.87 22.10
C GLY A 879 27.06 7.95 22.34
N LYS A 880 27.68 9.09 22.20
CA LYS A 880 29.12 9.29 22.53
C LYS A 880 29.40 9.53 24.01
N HIS A 881 28.39 9.58 24.88
CA HIS A 881 28.50 9.88 26.29
C HIS A 881 27.74 8.93 27.19
N SER A 882 27.58 7.66 26.85
CA SER A 882 27.15 6.68 27.84
C SER A 882 28.30 6.46 28.84
N THR A 883 28.21 7.08 29.99
CA THR A 883 29.12 6.83 31.12
C THR A 883 28.98 5.38 31.57
N SER A 884 29.87 4.55 31.09
CA SER A 884 30.27 3.36 31.82
C SER A 884 30.91 3.83 33.11
N VAL A 885 30.35 3.44 34.23
CA VAL A 885 31.07 3.49 35.53
C VAL A 885 32.29 2.59 35.35
N SER A 886 33.42 3.18 35.01
CA SER A 886 34.70 2.51 34.97
C SER A 886 35.24 2.41 36.38
N ALA A 887 35.36 1.19 36.88
CA ALA A 887 36.35 0.89 37.89
C ALA A 887 37.75 1.27 37.35
N ASP A 888 38.45 2.08 38.11
CA ASP A 888 39.85 2.40 37.93
C ASP A 888 40.69 1.15 37.68
N VAL A 889 41.36 1.09 36.57
CA VAL A 889 42.66 0.43 36.42
C VAL A 889 43.54 1.32 35.56
N THR A 890 44.44 2.01 36.23
CA THR A 890 45.62 2.65 35.67
C THR A 890 46.47 1.70 34.86
N PHE A 891 46.76 2.02 33.64
CA PHE A 891 47.95 1.54 32.96
C PHE A 891 48.63 2.68 32.19
N ASP A 892 49.88 2.71 32.39
CA ASP A 892 50.93 3.71 32.19
C ASP A 892 51.23 3.95 30.70
N SER A 893 51.62 5.15 30.40
CA SER A 893 52.12 5.67 29.14
C SER A 893 53.45 5.04 28.76
N THR A 894 53.70 4.82 27.48
CA THR A 894 54.89 5.31 26.74
C THR A 894 55.00 4.64 25.35
N ALA A 895 55.18 5.47 24.40
CA ALA A 895 56.05 5.42 23.20
C ALA A 895 55.28 5.92 21.94
N ASP A 896 55.44 7.13 21.57
CA ASP A 896 56.52 7.77 20.81
C ASP A 896 56.49 7.50 19.29
N VAL A 897 56.31 8.62 18.57
CA VAL A 897 56.96 9.00 17.31
C VAL A 897 56.57 8.34 15.98
N ALA A 898 55.98 9.04 15.07
CA ALA A 898 56.59 9.80 14.02
C ALA A 898 55.60 10.31 12.97
N SER A 899 55.74 11.55 12.73
CA SER A 899 55.32 12.34 11.56
C SER A 899 55.60 11.69 10.22
N ASP A 900 54.73 11.84 9.21
CA ASP A 900 55.21 12.43 7.97
C ASP A 900 54.10 13.20 7.23
N LYS A 901 54.46 14.43 6.87
CA LYS A 901 53.74 15.36 6.01
C LYS A 901 54.25 15.22 4.57
N SER A 902 53.37 15.18 3.64
CA SER A 902 53.58 15.80 2.29
C SER A 902 52.19 15.83 1.61
N VAL A 903 51.55 16.96 1.48
CA VAL A 903 51.67 18.02 0.47
C VAL A 903 51.66 17.44 -0.95
N ILE A 904 50.58 17.70 -1.66
CA ILE A 904 50.58 18.26 -3.04
C ILE A 904 49.15 18.78 -3.38
N ASN A 905 49.16 20.04 -3.84
CA ASN A 905 48.12 20.90 -4.37
C ASN A 905 47.50 20.41 -5.73
N SER A 906 46.25 20.70 -5.87
CA SER A 906 45.47 21.38 -6.97
C SER A 906 46.05 21.47 -8.41
N PRO A 907 45.24 21.97 -9.39
CA PRO A 907 43.81 21.90 -9.73
C PRO A 907 43.49 21.67 -11.21
N ILE A 908 42.23 21.88 -11.65
CA ILE A 908 41.73 22.25 -13.00
C ILE A 908 41.33 21.06 -13.92
N SER A 909 40.06 20.87 -14.15
CA SER A 909 39.23 21.42 -15.23
C SER A 909 37.75 21.00 -14.96
#